data_a1c8468789bd0ec0aed447aba2f25641
#
_entry.id   a1c8468789bd0ec0aed447aba2f25641
#
_cell.length_a   1.000
_cell.length_b   1.000
_cell.length_c   1.000
_cell.angle_alpha   90.00
_cell.angle_beta   90.00
_cell.angle_gamma   90.00
#
_symmetry.space_group_name_H-M   'P 1'
#
loop_
_entity.id
_entity.type
_entity.pdbx_description
1 polymer ?
#
loop_
_entity_poly.entity_id
_entity_poly.type
_entity_poly.pdbx_seq_one_letter_code
_entity_poly.pdbx_strand_id
1 'polypeptide(L)'
;LKRLFKKAFHKFVVNEKGAVSIYLIIVAVFLLLFNAVLIDFARIIVAERQTEEAAKVALRSSLAAYNTDLQNKGLFGLSYNQKEAESVFKEVFKKNLEGGDNYNLLGLKPVGNEISLNLNMERSLANKDILKYQILEEMKYKAPVEIGEALLKDFLSIAEHVQQASDYAKVAKKINKKAKNREELLEDVEQLLEDAKELLEEIEDDIHGESGAGNKYPNVKYIDDIFRFHGQYLSDLEDVEDYEKEQENKDEEDEEEDDEEAEGEIKKKKKNMEKFKNESTRLLKRLIHRSTGAKEILEEALELIEEAEDINEEIESDIEEQKKKGSSKDYEDAKEVSLELEQNDSDLMGTLDNYVINPQFFTDLKAEVNKALNEHLRKTDENTGKLIPKLEEFLEGVESDFSGKHRSYDRHVEHIQDYHEDTLEAVNNALDIVQNSEYRKDYKENEDEIKEEEDKADEHKDETKELLDDLDEEMERIKKDRDIFDKLNELVVHYGGKIEENGNKFSLEDRDETSDEAFGFVDMLFKNIGNILINARDELYINEYILMRFQSHDFKASDRYTYANNQVEYIIYGLNSGGANYAAAISEIFAVRFAINLAAGFLQPEARGFGPFIWAFALGFAFKETAKNMIDITDGKSIDLFPIKLSKKIRIPQMNYKDHLRLFLFVHMEGEKFERLMAVLHHDTDQDLSERSTYVTAKATSTVNLWFLPQVIDMLGSTKAINGRVEGNTFYIEKEVHASY
;
A
#
# COMPACT_ATOMS: atom_id res chain seq x y z
N LEU A 1 -111.01 44.70 0.67
CA LEU A 1 -109.52 44.52 0.94
C LEU A 1 -108.71 44.44 -0.34
N LYS A 2 -109.04 43.56 -1.33
CA LYS A 2 -108.31 43.44 -2.64
C LYS A 2 -108.22 44.72 -3.42
N ARG A 3 -109.29 45.60 -3.41
CA ARG A 3 -109.31 46.92 -4.08
C ARG A 3 -108.45 47.95 -3.35
N LEU A 4 -108.39 47.91 -2.02
CA LEU A 4 -107.56 48.79 -1.19
C LEU A 4 -106.07 48.38 -1.32
N PHE A 5 -105.77 47.13 -1.32
CA PHE A 5 -104.40 46.64 -1.56
C PHE A 5 -103.94 47.01 -2.97
N LYS A 6 -104.73 46.81 -4.02
CA LYS A 6 -104.46 47.16 -5.38
C LYS A 6 -104.20 48.65 -5.59
N LYS A 7 -105.05 49.49 -4.88
CA LYS A 7 -104.83 50.99 -4.89
C LYS A 7 -103.61 51.36 -4.05
N ALA A 8 -103.32 50.78 -2.96
CA ALA A 8 -102.12 51.07 -2.17
C ALA A 8 -100.84 50.64 -2.94
N PHE A 9 -100.94 49.42 -3.55
CA PHE A 9 -99.82 48.90 -4.36
C PHE A 9 -99.58 49.73 -5.63
N HIS A 10 -100.66 50.19 -6.32
CA HIS A 10 -100.58 51.10 -7.48
C HIS A 10 -100.04 52.50 -7.11
N LYS A 11 -100.43 52.98 -5.94
CA LYS A 11 -99.92 54.24 -5.39
C LYS A 11 -98.46 54.15 -4.97
N PHE A 12 -98.08 52.98 -4.52
CA PHE A 12 -96.71 52.70 -4.11
C PHE A 12 -95.76 52.55 -5.34
N VAL A 13 -96.25 51.94 -6.43
CA VAL A 13 -95.42 51.66 -7.63
C VAL A 13 -95.39 52.91 -8.56
N VAL A 14 -96.43 53.79 -8.59
CA VAL A 14 -96.53 54.91 -9.51
C VAL A 14 -96.14 56.27 -8.84
N ASN A 15 -95.89 56.30 -7.56
CA ASN A 15 -95.51 57.52 -6.88
C ASN A 15 -93.99 57.75 -6.91
N GLU A 16 -93.49 58.45 -7.88
CA GLU A 16 -92.07 58.76 -8.10
C GLU A 16 -91.37 59.42 -6.89
N LYS A 17 -92.13 60.05 -5.96
CA LYS A 17 -91.56 60.65 -4.75
C LYS A 17 -91.13 59.55 -3.71
N GLY A 18 -91.56 58.30 -3.81
CA GLY A 18 -91.16 57.18 -2.97
C GLY A 18 -90.01 56.35 -3.55
N ALA A 19 -89.63 56.48 -4.82
CA ALA A 19 -88.65 55.70 -5.54
C ALA A 19 -87.25 55.80 -4.90
N VAL A 20 -86.85 57.00 -4.49
CA VAL A 20 -85.54 57.20 -3.80
C VAL A 20 -85.49 56.53 -2.46
N SER A 21 -86.59 56.49 -1.69
CA SER A 21 -86.65 55.81 -0.39
C SER A 21 -86.58 54.31 -0.55
N ILE A 22 -87.25 53.75 -1.59
CA ILE A 22 -87.18 52.30 -1.89
C ILE A 22 -85.80 51.94 -2.34
N TYR A 23 -85.20 52.77 -3.21
CA TYR A 23 -83.82 52.55 -3.65
C TYR A 23 -82.84 52.57 -2.47
N LEU A 24 -82.95 53.57 -1.58
CA LEU A 24 -82.13 53.67 -0.37
C LEU A 24 -82.31 52.48 0.55
N ILE A 25 -83.55 51.98 0.73
CA ILE A 25 -83.82 50.74 1.53
C ILE A 25 -83.18 49.53 0.89
N ILE A 26 -83.28 49.36 -0.43
CA ILE A 26 -82.65 48.27 -1.15
C ILE A 26 -81.11 48.32 -1.02
N VAL A 27 -80.55 49.55 -1.23
CA VAL A 27 -79.10 49.69 -1.05
C VAL A 27 -78.67 49.49 0.40
N ALA A 28 -79.44 49.97 1.39
CA ALA A 28 -79.15 49.75 2.79
C ALA A 28 -79.22 48.30 3.16
N VAL A 29 -80.22 47.56 2.66
CA VAL A 29 -80.30 46.09 2.86
C VAL A 29 -79.17 45.38 2.20
N PHE A 30 -78.80 45.78 0.97
CA PHE A 30 -77.67 45.22 0.29
C PHE A 30 -76.32 45.45 1.04
N LEU A 31 -76.13 46.69 1.50
CA LEU A 31 -74.96 47.05 2.32
C LEU A 31 -74.93 46.28 3.65
N LEU A 32 -76.10 46.08 4.32
CA LEU A 32 -76.16 45.25 5.52
C LEU A 32 -75.83 43.78 5.24
N LEU A 33 -76.37 43.22 4.17
CA LEU A 33 -76.05 41.87 3.76
C LEU A 33 -74.55 41.73 3.38
N PHE A 34 -74.04 42.72 2.66
CA PHE A 34 -72.59 42.75 2.31
C PHE A 34 -71.73 42.87 3.56
N ASN A 35 -72.03 43.72 4.50
CA ASN A 35 -71.30 43.76 5.77
C ASN A 35 -71.45 42.52 6.60
N ALA A 36 -72.63 41.90 6.59
CA ALA A 36 -72.81 40.62 7.26
C ALA A 36 -71.92 39.54 6.71
N VAL A 37 -71.75 39.42 5.37
CA VAL A 37 -70.82 38.48 4.73
C VAL A 37 -69.38 38.85 5.05
N LEU A 38 -69.04 40.12 5.02
CA LEU A 38 -67.69 40.59 5.39
C LEU A 38 -67.31 40.21 6.84
N ILE A 39 -68.28 40.39 7.77
CA ILE A 39 -68.02 40.02 9.17
C ILE A 39 -67.77 38.55 9.32
N ASP A 40 -68.63 37.68 8.72
CA ASP A 40 -68.42 36.22 8.77
C ASP A 40 -67.12 35.80 8.08
N PHE A 41 -66.80 36.43 6.92
CA PHE A 41 -65.54 36.20 6.22
C PHE A 41 -64.31 36.62 7.05
N ALA A 42 -64.36 37.80 7.66
CA ALA A 42 -63.28 38.26 8.55
C ALA A 42 -63.09 37.32 9.75
N ARG A 43 -64.20 36.85 10.33
CA ARG A 43 -64.16 35.86 11.42
C ARG A 43 -63.56 34.50 10.99
N ILE A 44 -63.86 34.03 9.79
CA ILE A 44 -63.26 32.81 9.24
C ILE A 44 -61.75 32.99 9.09
N ILE A 45 -61.28 34.14 8.48
CA ILE A 45 -59.85 34.38 8.31
C ILE A 45 -59.11 34.37 9.66
N VAL A 46 -59.69 35.07 10.66
CA VAL A 46 -59.05 35.11 11.98
C VAL A 46 -59.11 33.72 12.66
N ALA A 47 -60.20 33.01 12.48
CA ALA A 47 -60.37 31.63 12.98
C ALA A 47 -59.36 30.66 12.33
N GLU A 48 -59.15 30.77 11.01
CA GLU A 48 -58.14 30.00 10.30
C GLU A 48 -56.73 30.24 10.86
N ARG A 49 -56.34 31.51 11.02
CA ARG A 49 -55.04 31.84 11.61
C ARG A 49 -54.90 31.35 13.03
N GLN A 50 -55.93 31.52 13.88
CA GLN A 50 -55.90 31.05 15.27
C GLN A 50 -55.84 29.53 15.34
N THR A 51 -56.53 28.80 14.46
CA THR A 51 -56.47 27.36 14.35
C THR A 51 -55.09 26.90 13.93
N GLU A 52 -54.50 27.53 12.93
CA GLU A 52 -53.15 27.23 12.45
C GLU A 52 -52.09 27.48 13.53
N GLU A 53 -52.13 28.64 14.19
CA GLU A 53 -51.21 28.95 15.28
C GLU A 53 -51.36 27.98 16.48
N ALA A 54 -52.62 27.66 16.86
CA ALA A 54 -52.86 26.67 17.89
C ALA A 54 -52.30 25.26 17.52
N ALA A 55 -52.47 24.86 16.27
CA ALA A 55 -51.91 23.62 15.77
C ALA A 55 -50.37 23.63 15.75
N LYS A 56 -49.73 24.72 15.32
CA LYS A 56 -48.27 24.89 15.35
C LYS A 56 -47.72 24.83 16.77
N VAL A 57 -48.37 25.53 17.71
CA VAL A 57 -47.99 25.49 19.15
C VAL A 57 -48.11 24.10 19.72
N ALA A 58 -49.25 23.43 19.44
CA ALA A 58 -49.45 22.05 19.88
C ALA A 58 -48.40 21.08 19.33
N LEU A 59 -48.05 21.22 18.03
CA LEU A 59 -47.04 20.43 17.38
C LEU A 59 -45.65 20.62 17.99
N ARG A 60 -45.27 21.90 18.22
CA ARG A 60 -44.00 22.26 18.88
C ARG A 60 -43.95 21.72 20.33
N SER A 61 -45.08 21.74 21.04
CA SER A 61 -45.18 21.17 22.39
C SER A 61 -44.98 19.66 22.39
N SER A 62 -45.51 18.97 21.37
CA SER A 62 -45.23 17.51 21.19
C SER A 62 -43.75 17.26 20.89
N LEU A 63 -43.12 18.03 20.06
CA LEU A 63 -41.67 17.93 19.74
C LEU A 63 -40.78 18.36 20.92
N ALA A 64 -41.26 19.13 21.89
CA ALA A 64 -40.48 19.47 23.08
C ALA A 64 -40.13 18.26 23.96
N ALA A 65 -40.75 17.11 23.74
CA ALA A 65 -40.49 15.84 24.40
C ALA A 65 -39.40 15.03 23.67
N TYR A 66 -38.27 15.64 23.44
CA TYR A 66 -37.10 14.94 22.90
C TYR A 66 -36.44 14.04 23.95
N ASN A 67 -35.72 13.02 23.46
CA ASN A 67 -34.98 12.12 24.33
C ASN A 67 -33.70 12.81 24.85
N THR A 68 -33.50 12.84 26.17
CA THR A 68 -32.37 13.54 26.82
C THR A 68 -31.04 12.83 26.63
N ASP A 69 -31.00 11.50 26.47
CA ASP A 69 -29.79 10.74 26.30
C ASP A 69 -29.24 10.95 24.86
N LEU A 70 -30.15 10.98 23.89
CA LEU A 70 -29.79 11.39 22.51
C LEU A 70 -29.34 12.84 22.43
N GLN A 71 -30.02 13.75 23.18
CA GLN A 71 -29.60 15.16 23.24
C GLN A 71 -28.18 15.31 23.80
N ASN A 72 -27.80 14.53 24.79
CA ASN A 72 -26.44 14.53 25.33
C ASN A 72 -25.39 14.12 24.27
N LYS A 73 -25.81 13.33 23.28
CA LYS A 73 -24.99 13.02 22.08
C LYS A 73 -25.14 14.07 20.96
N GLY A 74 -25.96 15.15 21.16
CA GLY A 74 -26.20 16.18 20.17
C GLY A 74 -27.25 15.83 19.12
N LEU A 75 -28.06 14.81 19.39
CA LEU A 75 -29.07 14.29 18.48
C LEU A 75 -30.46 14.51 19.06
N PHE A 76 -31.43 14.80 18.18
CA PHE A 76 -32.81 15.02 18.59
C PHE A 76 -33.76 14.04 17.90
N GLY A 77 -34.47 13.29 18.70
CA GLY A 77 -35.51 12.38 18.28
C GLY A 77 -36.64 12.39 19.30
N LEU A 78 -37.86 12.22 18.84
CA LEU A 78 -39.06 12.25 19.70
C LEU A 78 -39.01 11.08 20.70
N SER A 79 -39.22 11.40 21.98
CA SER A 79 -39.27 10.40 23.05
C SER A 79 -40.61 9.65 23.10
N TYR A 80 -41.71 10.32 22.70
CA TYR A 80 -43.05 9.76 22.74
C TYR A 80 -43.30 8.77 21.59
N ASN A 81 -44.10 7.74 21.90
CA ASN A 81 -44.71 6.93 20.86
C ASN A 81 -45.90 7.68 20.20
N GLN A 82 -46.43 7.08 19.11
CA GLN A 82 -47.53 7.66 18.33
C GLN A 82 -48.74 8.10 19.19
N LYS A 83 -49.17 7.28 20.17
CA LYS A 83 -50.33 7.57 21.01
C LYS A 83 -50.07 8.69 22.00
N GLU A 84 -48.91 8.71 22.61
CA GLU A 84 -48.50 9.73 23.58
C GLU A 84 -48.36 11.10 22.89
N ALA A 85 -47.68 11.15 21.75
CA ALA A 85 -47.50 12.37 20.97
C ALA A 85 -48.85 12.95 20.50
N GLU A 86 -49.78 12.09 20.04
CA GLU A 86 -51.10 12.50 19.61
C GLU A 86 -51.95 13.01 20.80
N SER A 87 -51.84 12.40 21.97
CA SER A 87 -52.51 12.82 23.20
C SER A 87 -52.07 14.25 23.61
N VAL A 88 -50.75 14.47 23.65
CA VAL A 88 -50.17 15.78 23.97
C VAL A 88 -50.64 16.84 22.95
N PHE A 89 -50.59 16.51 21.67
CA PHE A 89 -51.04 17.41 20.60
C PHE A 89 -52.50 17.81 20.77
N LYS A 90 -53.42 16.84 21.00
CA LYS A 90 -54.84 17.08 21.21
C LYS A 90 -55.12 17.97 22.44
N GLU A 91 -54.42 17.71 23.53
CA GLU A 91 -54.60 18.47 24.77
C GLU A 91 -54.16 19.92 24.60
N VAL A 92 -52.93 20.11 24.04
CA VAL A 92 -52.37 21.46 23.85
C VAL A 92 -53.17 22.23 22.82
N PHE A 93 -53.59 21.62 21.71
CA PHE A 93 -54.43 22.23 20.69
C PHE A 93 -55.74 22.71 21.28
N LYS A 94 -56.43 21.86 22.05
CA LYS A 94 -57.66 22.18 22.74
C LYS A 94 -57.48 23.39 23.68
N LYS A 95 -56.47 23.36 24.55
CA LYS A 95 -56.19 24.45 25.50
C LYS A 95 -55.89 25.78 24.80
N ASN A 96 -55.20 25.79 23.64
CA ASN A 96 -54.91 26.97 22.89
C ASN A 96 -56.12 27.53 22.13
N LEU A 97 -57.10 26.69 21.77
CA LEU A 97 -58.34 27.15 21.14
C LEU A 97 -59.36 27.66 22.12
N GLU A 98 -59.48 27.02 23.26
CA GLU A 98 -60.51 27.36 24.28
C GLU A 98 -60.24 28.73 24.97
N GLY A 99 -59.01 29.24 24.91
CA GLY A 99 -58.62 30.55 25.42
C GLY A 99 -58.83 30.70 26.93
N GLY A 100 -58.00 31.54 27.58
CA GLY A 100 -58.26 31.90 28.99
C GLY A 100 -59.48 32.76 29.16
N ASP A 101 -59.93 32.97 30.36
CA ASP A 101 -61.19 33.50 30.88
C ASP A 101 -61.71 34.87 30.33
N ASN A 102 -61.10 35.48 29.33
CA ASN A 102 -61.50 36.77 28.80
C ASN A 102 -61.72 36.76 27.27
N TYR A 103 -63.00 36.91 26.89
CA TYR A 103 -63.45 37.26 25.54
C TYR A 103 -63.02 36.31 24.40
N ASN A 104 -63.62 35.12 24.32
CA ASN A 104 -63.55 34.31 23.12
C ASN A 104 -64.58 34.80 22.07
N LEU A 105 -64.24 35.82 21.34
CA LEU A 105 -65.11 36.42 20.28
C LEU A 105 -65.41 35.48 19.13
N LEU A 106 -64.57 34.46 18.91
CA LEU A 106 -64.73 33.52 17.82
C LEU A 106 -65.46 32.25 18.25
N GLY A 107 -65.37 31.85 19.53
CA GLY A 107 -65.98 30.64 20.05
C GLY A 107 -65.48 29.35 19.36
N LEU A 108 -64.18 29.32 19.04
CA LEU A 108 -63.59 28.15 18.40
C LEU A 108 -63.66 26.91 19.25
N LYS A 109 -64.02 25.78 18.61
CA LYS A 109 -64.08 24.48 19.27
C LYS A 109 -63.30 23.43 18.49
N PRO A 110 -62.47 22.56 19.14
CA PRO A 110 -61.79 21.48 18.48
C PRO A 110 -62.78 20.38 18.10
N VAL A 111 -62.56 19.71 16.97
CA VAL A 111 -63.30 18.52 16.53
C VAL A 111 -62.47 17.27 16.85
N GLY A 112 -62.71 16.68 18.02
CA GLY A 112 -61.81 15.68 18.62
C GLY A 112 -61.54 14.44 17.78
N ASN A 113 -62.49 14.01 16.94
CA ASN A 113 -62.37 12.87 16.04
C ASN A 113 -61.66 13.22 14.70
N GLU A 114 -61.44 14.51 14.42
CA GLU A 114 -60.74 15.01 13.24
C GLU A 114 -59.37 15.63 13.59
N ILE A 115 -58.84 15.27 14.75
CA ILE A 115 -57.47 15.67 15.15
C ILE A 115 -56.60 14.41 15.15
N SER A 116 -55.54 14.43 14.35
CA SER A 116 -54.59 13.35 14.29
C SER A 116 -53.16 13.91 14.21
N LEU A 117 -52.22 13.13 14.77
CA LEU A 117 -50.81 13.38 14.64
C LEU A 117 -50.18 12.13 14.04
N ASN A 118 -49.24 12.28 13.17
CA ASN A 118 -48.56 11.18 12.50
C ASN A 118 -47.04 11.32 12.60
N LEU A 119 -46.39 10.31 13.16
CA LEU A 119 -44.92 10.23 13.21
C LEU A 119 -44.40 9.65 11.90
N ASN A 120 -43.50 10.34 11.23
CA ASN A 120 -42.90 9.84 10.02
C ASN A 120 -41.65 9.02 10.37
N MET A 121 -41.77 7.70 10.40
CA MET A 121 -40.68 6.77 10.74
C MET A 121 -39.63 6.64 9.62
N GLU A 122 -39.95 6.97 8.37
CA GLU A 122 -38.94 7.06 7.29
C GLU A 122 -37.94 8.20 7.54
N ARG A 123 -38.35 9.19 8.37
CA ARG A 123 -37.50 10.28 8.85
C ARG A 123 -37.11 10.09 10.32
N SER A 124 -36.79 8.86 10.71
CA SER A 124 -36.21 8.55 12.01
C SER A 124 -34.71 8.79 12.03
N LEU A 125 -34.10 8.74 13.20
CA LEU A 125 -32.63 8.83 13.37
C LEU A 125 -31.88 7.62 12.76
N ALA A 126 -32.57 6.52 12.45
CA ALA A 126 -31.99 5.40 11.72
C ALA A 126 -31.79 5.67 10.22
N ASN A 127 -32.35 6.78 9.69
CA ASN A 127 -32.05 7.22 8.35
C ASN A 127 -30.69 7.92 8.32
N LYS A 128 -29.74 7.38 7.53
CA LYS A 128 -28.36 7.90 7.45
C LYS A 128 -28.29 9.38 7.09
N ASP A 129 -29.14 9.86 6.16
CA ASP A 129 -29.13 11.26 5.74
C ASP A 129 -29.61 12.21 6.87
N ILE A 130 -30.58 11.76 7.64
CA ILE A 130 -31.11 12.51 8.80
C ILE A 130 -30.06 12.54 9.92
N LEU A 131 -29.47 11.39 10.23
CA LEU A 131 -28.41 11.29 11.24
C LEU A 131 -27.21 12.18 10.84
N LYS A 132 -26.76 12.07 9.59
CA LYS A 132 -25.69 12.89 9.04
C LYS A 132 -26.03 14.38 9.17
N TYR A 133 -27.23 14.79 8.78
CA TYR A 133 -27.64 16.18 8.85
C TYR A 133 -27.58 16.72 10.30
N GLN A 134 -28.10 15.97 11.28
CA GLN A 134 -28.07 16.41 12.68
C GLN A 134 -26.64 16.46 13.24
N ILE A 135 -25.79 15.50 12.91
CA ILE A 135 -24.37 15.55 13.26
C ILE A 135 -23.70 16.81 12.70
N LEU A 136 -23.94 17.13 11.44
CA LEU A 136 -23.37 18.30 10.80
C LEU A 136 -23.83 19.59 11.48
N GLU A 137 -25.12 19.74 11.80
CA GLU A 137 -25.63 20.92 12.51
C GLU A 137 -25.04 21.05 13.92
N GLU A 138 -24.88 19.95 14.65
CA GLU A 138 -24.25 19.95 15.97
C GLU A 138 -22.75 20.35 15.88
N MET A 139 -22.03 19.77 14.92
CA MET A 139 -20.58 19.95 14.79
C MET A 139 -20.21 21.29 14.17
N LYS A 140 -21.08 21.95 13.44
CA LYS A 140 -20.89 23.28 12.85
C LYS A 140 -20.41 24.32 13.87
N TYR A 141 -20.80 24.17 15.11
CA TYR A 141 -20.48 25.09 16.21
C TYR A 141 -19.50 24.51 17.25
N LYS A 142 -19.27 23.21 17.25
CA LYS A 142 -18.52 22.50 18.32
C LYS A 142 -17.24 21.83 17.83
N ALA A 143 -17.14 21.52 16.53
CA ALA A 143 -15.97 20.81 16.02
C ALA A 143 -14.71 21.68 16.09
N PRO A 144 -13.61 21.15 16.60
CA PRO A 144 -12.28 21.76 16.46
C PRO A 144 -11.75 21.54 15.04
N VAL A 145 -12.56 21.89 14.03
CA VAL A 145 -12.30 21.62 12.60
C VAL A 145 -10.96 22.20 12.16
N GLU A 146 -10.60 23.37 12.68
CA GLU A 146 -9.31 24.01 12.37
C GLU A 146 -8.12 23.14 12.80
N ILE A 147 -8.23 22.41 13.90
CA ILE A 147 -7.17 21.50 14.39
C ILE A 147 -7.12 20.26 13.50
N GLY A 148 -8.27 19.66 13.20
CA GLY A 148 -8.36 18.51 12.33
C GLY A 148 -7.89 18.82 10.91
N GLU A 149 -8.32 19.94 10.33
CA GLU A 149 -7.91 20.39 9.00
C GLU A 149 -6.40 20.69 8.94
N ALA A 150 -5.83 21.30 9.98
CA ALA A 150 -4.41 21.57 10.06
C ALA A 150 -3.60 20.28 10.10
N LEU A 151 -4.01 19.31 10.93
CA LEU A 151 -3.35 18.00 11.03
C LEU A 151 -3.39 17.25 9.69
N LEU A 152 -4.53 17.27 8.99
CA LEU A 152 -4.65 16.62 7.68
C LEU A 152 -3.77 17.29 6.62
N LYS A 153 -3.69 18.63 6.63
CA LYS A 153 -2.79 19.39 5.74
C LYS A 153 -1.32 19.07 6.05
N ASP A 154 -0.97 19.02 7.33
CA ASP A 154 0.37 18.67 7.76
C ASP A 154 0.72 17.22 7.34
N PHE A 155 -0.23 16.29 7.44
CA PHE A 155 -0.05 14.92 6.95
C PHE A 155 0.14 14.86 5.43
N LEU A 156 -0.66 15.60 4.67
CA LEU A 156 -0.51 15.69 3.21
C LEU A 156 0.80 16.37 2.79
N SER A 157 1.37 17.22 3.65
CA SER A 157 2.63 17.93 3.34
C SER A 157 3.83 16.99 3.17
N ILE A 158 3.77 15.79 3.72
CA ILE A 158 4.83 14.78 3.53
C ILE A 158 4.53 13.81 2.36
N ALA A 159 3.37 13.95 1.72
CA ALA A 159 2.93 12.99 0.69
C ALA A 159 3.92 12.85 -0.46
N GLU A 160 4.47 13.97 -0.94
CA GLU A 160 5.44 13.95 -2.04
C GLU A 160 6.71 13.16 -1.69
N HIS A 161 7.21 13.31 -0.46
CA HIS A 161 8.40 12.59 0.00
C HIS A 161 8.13 11.08 0.17
N VAL A 162 6.97 10.74 0.73
CA VAL A 162 6.57 9.34 0.89
C VAL A 162 6.31 8.68 -0.46
N GLN A 163 5.74 9.41 -1.43
CA GLN A 163 5.56 8.91 -2.79
C GLN A 163 6.88 8.64 -3.49
N GLN A 164 7.79 9.61 -3.49
CA GLN A 164 9.11 9.44 -4.08
C GLN A 164 9.82 8.23 -3.49
N ALA A 165 9.71 8.05 -2.17
CA ALA A 165 10.26 6.90 -1.47
C ALA A 165 9.55 5.58 -1.85
N SER A 166 8.23 5.59 -2.00
CA SER A 166 7.45 4.42 -2.45
C SER A 166 7.84 3.99 -3.87
N ASP A 167 7.94 4.95 -4.78
CA ASP A 167 8.33 4.68 -6.17
C ASP A 167 9.79 4.20 -6.25
N TYR A 168 10.67 4.79 -5.44
CA TYR A 168 12.06 4.33 -5.28
C TYR A 168 12.12 2.91 -4.71
N ALA A 169 11.40 2.63 -3.64
CA ALA A 169 11.39 1.33 -2.97
C ALA A 169 11.00 0.18 -3.91
N LYS A 170 9.95 0.37 -4.71
CA LYS A 170 9.48 -0.64 -5.70
C LYS A 170 10.56 -1.04 -6.68
N VAL A 171 11.37 -0.07 -7.09
CA VAL A 171 12.46 -0.27 -8.08
C VAL A 171 13.71 -0.78 -7.39
N ALA A 172 14.13 -0.13 -6.30
CA ALA A 172 15.33 -0.50 -5.55
C ALA A 172 15.29 -1.95 -5.06
N LYS A 173 14.13 -2.42 -4.58
CA LYS A 173 13.90 -3.82 -4.21
C LYS A 173 14.17 -4.80 -5.36
N LYS A 174 13.61 -4.52 -6.54
CA LYS A 174 13.79 -5.37 -7.73
C LYS A 174 15.24 -5.37 -8.19
N ILE A 175 15.84 -4.18 -8.22
CA ILE A 175 17.23 -3.98 -8.62
C ILE A 175 18.18 -4.64 -7.63
N ASN A 176 17.97 -4.47 -6.32
CA ASN A 176 18.81 -5.08 -5.28
C ASN A 176 18.84 -6.61 -5.41
N LYS A 177 17.69 -7.24 -5.67
CA LYS A 177 17.64 -8.69 -5.92
C LYS A 177 18.45 -9.10 -7.14
N LYS A 178 18.33 -8.36 -8.25
CA LYS A 178 19.10 -8.63 -9.47
C LYS A 178 20.61 -8.38 -9.26
N ALA A 179 20.96 -7.30 -8.56
CA ALA A 179 22.34 -7.00 -8.24
C ALA A 179 22.99 -8.09 -7.39
N LYS A 180 22.29 -8.62 -6.38
CA LYS A 180 22.78 -9.76 -5.59
C LYS A 180 23.02 -11.00 -6.46
N ASN A 181 22.07 -11.36 -7.31
CA ASN A 181 22.24 -12.49 -8.21
C ASN A 181 23.44 -12.29 -9.16
N ARG A 182 23.63 -11.07 -9.67
CA ARG A 182 24.79 -10.72 -10.51
C ARG A 182 26.10 -10.86 -9.75
N GLU A 183 26.16 -10.41 -8.49
CA GLU A 183 27.37 -10.56 -7.66
C GLU A 183 27.70 -12.03 -7.35
N GLU A 184 26.70 -12.85 -7.04
CA GLU A 184 26.87 -14.30 -6.88
C GLU A 184 27.50 -14.92 -8.14
N LEU A 185 27.01 -14.57 -9.34
CA LEU A 185 27.62 -15.04 -10.60
C LEU A 185 29.06 -14.55 -10.77
N LEU A 186 29.37 -13.29 -10.42
CA LEU A 186 30.72 -12.75 -10.51
C LEU A 186 31.68 -13.37 -9.46
N GLU A 187 31.18 -13.81 -8.32
CA GLU A 187 31.95 -14.61 -7.34
C GLU A 187 32.28 -15.99 -7.89
N ASP A 188 31.30 -16.66 -8.50
CA ASP A 188 31.51 -17.93 -9.17
C ASP A 188 32.51 -17.80 -10.33
N VAL A 189 32.43 -16.73 -11.12
CA VAL A 189 33.43 -16.41 -12.17
C VAL A 189 34.83 -16.24 -11.58
N GLU A 190 34.98 -15.51 -10.47
CA GLU A 190 36.26 -15.33 -9.79
C GLU A 190 36.85 -16.67 -9.36
N GLN A 191 36.03 -17.54 -8.76
CA GLN A 191 36.46 -18.87 -8.35
C GLN A 191 36.86 -19.75 -9.53
N LEU A 192 36.07 -19.75 -10.61
CA LEU A 192 36.42 -20.50 -11.83
C LEU A 192 37.71 -20.02 -12.46
N LEU A 193 37.98 -18.71 -12.47
CA LEU A 193 39.23 -18.16 -12.97
C LEU A 193 40.44 -18.56 -12.09
N GLU A 194 40.26 -18.62 -10.76
CA GLU A 194 41.28 -19.12 -9.83
C GLU A 194 41.52 -20.60 -10.06
N ASP A 195 40.50 -21.44 -10.22
CA ASP A 195 40.62 -22.87 -10.50
C ASP A 195 41.33 -23.11 -11.86
N ALA A 196 40.99 -22.33 -12.90
CA ALA A 196 41.68 -22.40 -14.18
C ALA A 196 43.16 -22.00 -14.06
N LYS A 197 43.46 -20.95 -13.30
CA LYS A 197 44.82 -20.52 -12.99
C LYS A 197 45.61 -21.64 -12.27
N GLU A 198 45.03 -22.27 -11.24
CA GLU A 198 45.66 -23.36 -10.49
C GLU A 198 46.07 -24.50 -11.44
N LEU A 199 45.15 -24.92 -12.34
CA LEU A 199 45.47 -25.94 -13.35
C LEU A 199 46.59 -25.54 -14.30
N LEU A 200 46.62 -24.27 -14.70
CA LEU A 200 47.70 -23.74 -15.57
C LEU A 200 49.02 -23.66 -14.82
N GLU A 201 49.06 -23.22 -13.57
CA GLU A 201 50.26 -23.19 -12.72
C GLU A 201 50.78 -24.61 -12.46
N GLU A 202 49.91 -25.63 -12.27
CA GLU A 202 50.29 -27.04 -12.18
C GLU A 202 50.98 -27.57 -13.46
N ILE A 203 50.68 -26.96 -14.61
CA ILE A 203 51.34 -27.32 -15.89
C ILE A 203 52.71 -26.62 -16.04
N GLU A 204 52.88 -25.44 -15.44
CA GLU A 204 54.07 -24.57 -15.58
C GLU A 204 55.35 -25.35 -15.22
N ASP A 205 55.36 -26.07 -14.10
CA ASP A 205 56.48 -26.92 -13.68
C ASP A 205 56.80 -28.05 -14.69
N ASP A 206 55.78 -28.62 -15.34
CA ASP A 206 55.94 -29.65 -16.35
C ASP A 206 56.45 -29.09 -17.70
N ILE A 207 56.17 -27.83 -18.00
CA ILE A 207 56.56 -27.10 -19.22
C ILE A 207 57.93 -26.43 -19.05
N HIS A 208 58.08 -25.60 -17.99
CA HIS A 208 59.24 -24.71 -17.76
C HIS A 208 60.23 -25.25 -16.71
N GLY A 209 60.28 -26.56 -16.43
CA GLY A 209 61.17 -27.11 -15.42
C GLY A 209 62.61 -26.69 -15.62
N GLU A 210 63.37 -26.47 -14.49
CA GLU A 210 64.75 -26.02 -14.52
C GLU A 210 65.64 -26.93 -15.42
N SER A 211 65.97 -26.44 -16.59
CA SER A 211 66.90 -27.06 -17.53
C SER A 211 68.22 -27.27 -16.83
N GLY A 212 68.58 -28.52 -16.46
CA GLY A 212 69.88 -28.86 -15.91
C GLY A 212 69.88 -29.59 -14.55
N ALA A 213 68.79 -29.74 -13.90
CA ALA A 213 68.70 -30.39 -12.56
C ALA A 213 68.76 -31.92 -12.63
N GLY A 214 69.89 -32.50 -13.02
CA GLY A 214 70.24 -33.90 -12.72
C GLY A 214 69.43 -35.01 -13.39
N ASN A 215 68.50 -34.70 -14.26
CA ASN A 215 67.74 -35.72 -14.99
C ASN A 215 68.59 -36.34 -16.13
N LYS A 216 68.47 -37.62 -16.30
CA LYS A 216 69.28 -38.37 -17.28
C LYS A 216 68.39 -39.29 -18.10
N TYR A 217 68.70 -39.41 -19.38
CA TYR A 217 68.08 -40.40 -20.26
C TYR A 217 68.09 -41.79 -19.60
N PRO A 218 66.96 -42.51 -19.64
CA PRO A 218 65.75 -42.30 -20.41
C PRO A 218 64.59 -41.63 -19.62
N ASN A 219 64.84 -41.01 -18.46
CA ASN A 219 63.78 -40.43 -17.64
C ASN A 219 63.32 -39.10 -18.18
N VAL A 220 62.00 -38.87 -18.27
CA VAL A 220 61.37 -37.62 -18.72
C VAL A 220 60.59 -37.04 -17.56
N LYS A 221 60.95 -35.82 -17.16
CA LYS A 221 60.23 -35.09 -16.10
C LYS A 221 59.54 -33.84 -16.63
N TYR A 222 60.21 -33.15 -17.56
CA TYR A 222 59.77 -31.90 -18.17
C TYR A 222 59.64 -32.07 -19.68
N ILE A 223 58.86 -31.18 -20.34
CA ILE A 223 58.72 -31.21 -21.80
C ILE A 223 60.06 -31.00 -22.51
N ASP A 224 60.96 -30.19 -21.95
CA ASP A 224 62.31 -29.95 -22.42
C ASP A 224 63.20 -31.19 -22.41
N ASP A 225 62.97 -32.12 -21.50
CA ASP A 225 63.65 -33.42 -21.46
C ASP A 225 63.39 -34.26 -22.72
N ILE A 226 62.16 -34.16 -23.27
CA ILE A 226 61.81 -34.87 -24.52
C ILE A 226 62.71 -34.40 -25.65
N PHE A 227 62.89 -33.09 -25.80
CA PHE A 227 63.75 -32.53 -26.80
C PHE A 227 65.24 -32.87 -26.52
N ARG A 228 65.71 -32.60 -25.31
CA ARG A 228 67.09 -32.80 -24.89
C ARG A 228 67.61 -34.21 -25.08
N PHE A 229 66.77 -35.22 -24.78
CA PHE A 229 67.16 -36.62 -24.85
C PHE A 229 66.78 -37.28 -26.17
N HIS A 230 66.02 -36.65 -27.05
CA HIS A 230 65.63 -37.20 -28.33
C HIS A 230 66.82 -37.55 -29.22
N GLY A 231 67.97 -36.80 -29.19
CA GLY A 231 69.17 -37.16 -29.89
C GLY A 231 69.82 -38.44 -29.45
N GLN A 232 69.75 -38.76 -28.13
CA GLN A 232 70.21 -40.06 -27.60
C GLN A 232 69.29 -41.19 -27.99
N TYR A 233 67.95 -40.96 -27.98
CA TYR A 233 66.95 -41.90 -28.48
C TYR A 233 67.19 -42.27 -29.94
N LEU A 234 67.50 -41.31 -30.81
CA LEU A 234 67.82 -41.53 -32.22
C LEU A 234 69.10 -42.32 -32.39
N SER A 235 70.15 -42.07 -31.57
CA SER A 235 71.39 -42.83 -31.59
C SER A 235 71.15 -44.29 -31.14
N ASP A 236 70.37 -44.49 -30.07
CA ASP A 236 70.02 -45.87 -29.61
C ASP A 236 69.14 -46.58 -30.65
N LEU A 237 68.28 -45.88 -31.40
CA LEU A 237 67.49 -46.43 -32.50
C LEU A 237 68.33 -46.91 -33.66
N GLU A 238 69.31 -46.07 -34.09
CA GLU A 238 70.24 -46.42 -35.17
C GLU A 238 71.06 -47.66 -34.80
N ASP A 239 71.59 -47.72 -33.57
CA ASP A 239 72.35 -48.83 -33.09
C ASP A 239 71.49 -50.14 -33.05
N VAL A 240 70.23 -50.01 -32.67
CA VAL A 240 69.28 -51.15 -32.64
C VAL A 240 68.92 -51.60 -34.07
N GLU A 241 68.65 -50.71 -34.98
CA GLU A 241 68.37 -51.04 -36.37
C GLU A 241 69.54 -51.66 -37.09
N ASP A 242 70.75 -51.14 -36.87
CA ASP A 242 71.93 -51.67 -37.47
C ASP A 242 72.25 -53.07 -36.93
N TYR A 243 72.06 -53.31 -35.62
CA TYR A 243 72.17 -54.66 -35.03
C TYR A 243 71.13 -55.63 -35.61
N GLU A 244 69.86 -55.20 -35.74
CA GLU A 244 68.81 -56.03 -36.32
C GLU A 244 69.11 -56.38 -37.79
N LYS A 245 69.65 -55.43 -38.61
CA LYS A 245 70.04 -55.67 -39.98
C LYS A 245 71.27 -56.61 -40.07
N GLU A 246 72.23 -56.48 -39.12
CA GLU A 246 73.36 -57.40 -39.04
C GLU A 246 72.89 -58.83 -38.68
N GLN A 247 71.92 -59.01 -37.78
CA GLN A 247 71.37 -60.35 -37.42
C GLN A 247 70.53 -60.92 -38.57
N GLU A 248 69.81 -60.16 -39.35
CA GLU A 248 69.03 -60.56 -40.52
C GLU A 248 69.99 -61.05 -41.65
N ASN A 249 71.28 -60.59 -41.70
CA ASN A 249 72.24 -60.92 -42.71
C ASN A 249 73.26 -62.05 -42.26
N LYS A 250 73.21 -62.52 -41.00
CA LYS A 250 74.00 -63.62 -40.51
C LYS A 250 73.43 -64.98 -41.00
N ASP A 251 74.24 -65.77 -41.73
CA ASP A 251 73.93 -67.20 -42.05
C ASP A 251 74.09 -68.05 -40.79
N GLU A 252 73.27 -69.12 -40.65
CA GLU A 252 73.12 -69.98 -39.44
C GLU A 252 74.36 -70.74 -38.94
N GLU A 253 75.59 -70.40 -39.42
CA GLU A 253 76.81 -71.26 -39.10
C GLU A 253 77.88 -70.52 -38.24
N ASP A 254 77.73 -69.23 -37.80
CA ASP A 254 78.72 -68.55 -36.98
C ASP A 254 78.18 -68.18 -35.56
N GLU A 255 78.15 -69.08 -34.65
CA GLU A 255 77.99 -68.81 -33.20
C GLU A 255 79.36 -68.58 -32.56
N GLU A 256 79.77 -67.33 -32.32
CA GLU A 256 80.89 -66.99 -31.45
C GLU A 256 80.43 -66.25 -30.18
N GLU A 257 81.12 -66.44 -29.05
CA GLU A 257 80.82 -65.96 -27.68
C GLU A 257 80.74 -64.46 -27.48
N ASP A 258 81.00 -63.67 -28.49
CA ASP A 258 80.95 -62.16 -28.45
C ASP A 258 79.50 -61.61 -28.57
N ASP A 259 78.48 -62.40 -28.89
CA ASP A 259 77.09 -61.91 -29.11
C ASP A 259 76.26 -61.68 -27.83
N GLU A 260 76.58 -62.33 -26.67
CA GLU A 260 75.77 -62.11 -25.42
C GLU A 260 75.93 -60.72 -24.80
N GLU A 261 77.12 -60.10 -24.89
CA GLU A 261 77.35 -58.75 -24.37
C GLU A 261 76.69 -57.69 -25.29
N ALA A 262 76.80 -57.91 -26.60
CA ALA A 262 76.13 -57.01 -27.60
C ALA A 262 74.61 -57.17 -27.53
N GLU A 263 74.03 -58.33 -27.42
CA GLU A 263 72.59 -58.58 -27.19
C GLU A 263 72.10 -57.92 -25.90
N GLY A 264 72.94 -58.04 -24.81
CA GLY A 264 72.65 -57.43 -23.52
C GLY A 264 72.60 -55.87 -23.62
N GLU A 265 73.50 -55.23 -24.37
CA GLU A 265 73.53 -53.79 -24.61
C GLU A 265 72.37 -53.38 -25.47
N ILE A 266 72.05 -54.05 -26.54
CA ILE A 266 70.89 -53.77 -27.41
C ILE A 266 69.58 -53.91 -26.65
N LYS A 267 69.36 -54.91 -25.84
CA LYS A 267 68.23 -55.10 -24.97
C LYS A 267 68.06 -53.97 -23.96
N LYS A 268 69.16 -53.46 -23.41
CA LYS A 268 69.16 -52.27 -22.54
C LYS A 268 68.75 -51.00 -23.29
N LYS A 269 69.27 -50.80 -24.53
CA LYS A 269 68.90 -49.67 -25.39
C LYS A 269 67.41 -49.71 -25.75
N LYS A 270 66.90 -50.91 -26.18
CA LYS A 270 65.45 -51.07 -26.44
C LYS A 270 64.62 -50.73 -25.23
N LYS A 271 64.99 -51.19 -24.05
CA LYS A 271 64.26 -50.86 -22.78
C LYS A 271 64.33 -49.41 -22.44
N ASN A 272 65.44 -48.69 -22.68
CA ASN A 272 65.61 -47.28 -22.45
C ASN A 272 64.74 -46.53 -23.42
N MET A 273 64.72 -46.87 -24.71
CA MET A 273 63.88 -46.26 -25.74
C MET A 273 62.38 -46.39 -25.41
N GLU A 274 61.95 -47.60 -25.05
CA GLU A 274 60.56 -47.87 -24.64
C GLU A 274 60.18 -47.03 -23.41
N LYS A 275 61.06 -47.00 -22.40
CA LYS A 275 60.82 -46.17 -21.21
C LYS A 275 60.73 -44.68 -21.54
N PHE A 276 61.64 -44.15 -22.35
CA PHE A 276 61.63 -42.78 -22.77
C PHE A 276 60.38 -42.40 -23.55
N LYS A 277 59.95 -43.25 -24.51
CA LYS A 277 58.72 -43.07 -25.26
C LYS A 277 57.45 -43.07 -24.34
N ASN A 278 57.40 -44.02 -23.43
CA ASN A 278 56.27 -44.14 -22.50
C ASN A 278 56.19 -42.97 -21.51
N GLU A 279 57.32 -42.50 -20.98
CA GLU A 279 57.34 -41.33 -20.09
C GLU A 279 56.98 -40.04 -20.82
N SER A 280 57.49 -39.84 -22.07
CA SER A 280 57.12 -38.71 -22.93
C SER A 280 55.62 -38.73 -23.24
N THR A 281 55.06 -39.87 -23.65
CA THR A 281 53.62 -40.02 -23.89
C THR A 281 52.79 -39.66 -22.64
N ARG A 282 53.25 -40.17 -21.48
CA ARG A 282 52.53 -39.91 -20.19
C ARG A 282 52.53 -38.44 -19.81
N LEU A 283 53.64 -37.76 -19.96
CA LEU A 283 53.77 -36.32 -19.71
C LEU A 283 52.82 -35.54 -20.61
N LEU A 284 52.92 -35.76 -21.95
CA LEU A 284 52.07 -35.03 -22.91
C LEU A 284 50.59 -35.27 -22.68
N LYS A 285 50.16 -36.52 -22.39
CA LYS A 285 48.75 -36.80 -22.03
C LYS A 285 48.28 -36.07 -20.77
N ARG A 286 49.15 -35.92 -19.76
CA ARG A 286 48.84 -35.18 -18.53
C ARG A 286 48.69 -33.69 -18.86
N LEU A 287 49.56 -33.10 -19.63
CA LEU A 287 49.52 -31.71 -20.08
C LEU A 287 48.22 -31.43 -20.87
N ILE A 288 47.88 -32.28 -21.84
CA ILE A 288 46.62 -32.18 -22.61
C ILE A 288 45.41 -32.21 -21.70
N HIS A 289 45.36 -33.16 -20.76
CA HIS A 289 44.24 -33.33 -19.85
C HIS A 289 44.01 -32.07 -18.98
N ARG A 290 45.08 -31.53 -18.39
CA ARG A 290 45.02 -30.30 -17.58
C ARG A 290 44.65 -29.10 -18.39
N SER A 291 45.24 -28.90 -19.57
CA SER A 291 44.92 -27.79 -20.50
C SER A 291 43.47 -27.90 -20.97
N THR A 292 42.93 -29.11 -21.16
CA THR A 292 41.51 -29.29 -21.51
C THR A 292 40.59 -28.96 -20.32
N GLY A 293 40.98 -29.35 -19.10
CA GLY A 293 40.27 -28.98 -17.87
C GLY A 293 40.21 -27.47 -17.70
N ALA A 294 41.32 -26.74 -17.83
CA ALA A 294 41.35 -25.30 -17.76
C ALA A 294 40.47 -24.63 -18.86
N LYS A 295 40.45 -25.22 -20.07
CA LYS A 295 39.57 -24.77 -21.14
C LYS A 295 38.10 -24.91 -20.78
N GLU A 296 37.68 -26.06 -20.26
CA GLU A 296 36.28 -26.31 -19.85
C GLU A 296 35.82 -25.34 -18.75
N ILE A 297 36.67 -25.09 -17.76
CA ILE A 297 36.41 -24.10 -16.69
C ILE A 297 36.29 -22.69 -17.24
N LEU A 298 37.17 -22.29 -18.17
CA LEU A 298 37.08 -20.95 -18.79
C LEU A 298 35.85 -20.79 -19.71
N GLU A 299 35.37 -21.88 -20.34
CA GLU A 299 34.13 -21.87 -21.10
C GLU A 299 32.93 -21.63 -20.17
N GLU A 300 32.87 -22.30 -19.03
CA GLU A 300 31.86 -22.09 -17.99
C GLU A 300 31.93 -20.67 -17.42
N ALA A 301 33.11 -20.16 -17.11
CA ALA A 301 33.30 -18.78 -16.65
C ALA A 301 32.76 -17.75 -17.67
N LEU A 302 32.97 -17.99 -18.97
CA LEU A 302 32.47 -17.11 -20.03
C LEU A 302 30.94 -17.10 -20.08
N GLU A 303 30.28 -18.25 -19.92
CA GLU A 303 28.80 -18.34 -19.84
C GLU A 303 28.26 -17.54 -18.65
N LEU A 304 28.86 -17.66 -17.47
CA LEU A 304 28.46 -16.91 -16.27
C LEU A 304 28.70 -15.39 -16.43
N ILE A 305 29.77 -14.97 -17.13
CA ILE A 305 30.02 -13.56 -17.43
C ILE A 305 28.92 -12.99 -18.33
N GLU A 306 28.49 -13.75 -19.34
CA GLU A 306 27.39 -13.35 -20.23
C GLU A 306 26.08 -13.22 -19.46
N GLU A 307 25.77 -14.17 -18.59
CA GLU A 307 24.57 -14.11 -17.74
C GLU A 307 24.60 -12.92 -16.76
N ALA A 308 25.76 -12.62 -16.16
CA ALA A 308 25.95 -11.46 -15.29
C ALA A 308 25.79 -10.13 -16.05
N GLU A 309 26.27 -10.05 -17.31
CA GLU A 309 26.08 -8.89 -18.19
C GLU A 309 24.61 -8.68 -18.53
N ASP A 310 23.87 -9.75 -18.90
CA ASP A 310 22.44 -9.69 -19.20
C ASP A 310 21.65 -9.14 -18.00
N ILE A 311 21.97 -9.60 -16.78
CA ILE A 311 21.37 -9.07 -15.56
C ILE A 311 21.69 -7.58 -15.38
N ASN A 312 22.92 -7.16 -15.68
CA ASN A 312 23.32 -5.75 -15.59
C ASN A 312 22.55 -4.87 -16.58
N GLU A 313 22.33 -5.33 -17.82
CA GLU A 313 21.51 -4.64 -18.83
C GLU A 313 20.04 -4.56 -18.39
N GLU A 314 19.51 -5.61 -17.77
CA GLU A 314 18.16 -5.60 -17.19
C GLU A 314 18.03 -4.59 -16.06
N ILE A 315 19.03 -4.42 -15.19
CA ILE A 315 19.06 -3.41 -14.13
C ILE A 315 19.00 -2.01 -14.77
N GLU A 316 19.84 -1.73 -15.76
CA GLU A 316 19.86 -0.44 -16.46
C GLU A 316 18.51 -0.12 -17.12
N SER A 317 17.90 -1.12 -17.78
CA SER A 317 16.58 -1.00 -18.40
C SER A 317 15.47 -0.71 -17.38
N ASP A 318 15.47 -1.38 -16.24
CA ASP A 318 14.50 -1.16 -15.17
C ASP A 318 14.60 0.27 -14.60
N ILE A 319 15.81 0.78 -14.42
CA ILE A 319 16.07 2.17 -13.98
C ILE A 319 15.54 3.18 -15.00
N GLU A 320 15.86 2.98 -16.28
CA GLU A 320 15.40 3.88 -17.34
C GLU A 320 13.88 3.90 -17.50
N GLU A 321 13.24 2.73 -17.41
CA GLU A 321 11.78 2.63 -17.51
C GLU A 321 11.12 3.44 -16.39
N GLN A 322 11.65 3.37 -15.17
CA GLN A 322 11.10 4.10 -14.03
C GLN A 322 11.33 5.61 -14.12
N LYS A 323 12.51 6.04 -14.54
CA LYS A 323 12.80 7.46 -14.80
C LYS A 323 11.83 8.07 -15.84
N LYS A 324 11.30 7.26 -16.77
CA LYS A 324 10.32 7.69 -17.79
C LYS A 324 8.86 7.71 -17.30
N LYS A 325 8.49 6.97 -16.25
CA LYS A 325 7.09 6.82 -15.80
C LYS A 325 6.52 8.04 -15.08
N GLY A 326 7.34 8.90 -14.49
CA GLY A 326 6.89 10.08 -13.73
C GLY A 326 5.98 9.74 -12.53
N SER A 327 5.72 10.71 -11.66
CA SER A 327 4.86 10.55 -10.47
C SER A 327 3.43 10.12 -10.82
N SER A 328 2.82 9.24 -10.03
CA SER A 328 1.46 8.77 -10.26
C SER A 328 0.43 9.90 -10.06
N LYS A 329 -0.66 9.85 -10.84
CA LYS A 329 -1.73 10.86 -10.85
C LYS A 329 -2.48 10.97 -9.52
N ASP A 330 -2.40 9.95 -8.68
CA ASP A 330 -3.11 9.87 -7.39
C ASP A 330 -2.58 10.86 -6.33
N TYR A 331 -1.38 11.41 -6.54
CA TYR A 331 -0.76 12.39 -5.65
C TYR A 331 -0.90 13.84 -6.14
N GLU A 332 -1.36 14.08 -7.37
CA GLU A 332 -1.57 15.44 -7.85
C GLU A 332 -2.61 16.20 -7.01
N ASP A 333 -3.66 15.49 -6.55
CA ASP A 333 -4.69 16.07 -5.68
C ASP A 333 -4.13 16.41 -4.28
N ALA A 334 -3.23 15.57 -3.73
CA ALA A 334 -2.54 15.83 -2.47
C ALA A 334 -1.53 16.99 -2.62
N LYS A 335 -0.86 17.08 -3.76
CA LYS A 335 0.08 18.15 -4.11
C LYS A 335 -0.61 19.51 -4.26
N GLU A 336 -1.82 19.56 -4.82
CA GLU A 336 -2.59 20.81 -4.95
C GLU A 336 -2.96 21.39 -3.58
N VAL A 337 -3.13 20.54 -2.55
CA VAL A 337 -3.42 20.95 -1.17
C VAL A 337 -2.15 21.33 -0.40
N SER A 338 -0.99 20.76 -0.76
CA SER A 338 0.30 20.95 -0.07
C SER A 338 1.16 22.11 -0.57
N LEU A 339 0.64 23.04 -1.30
CA LEU A 339 1.24 24.08 -2.17
C LEU A 339 2.35 24.99 -1.62
N GLU A 340 3.05 24.66 -0.53
CA GLU A 340 4.14 25.50 0.03
C GLU A 340 5.45 24.76 0.36
N LEU A 341 5.72 23.58 -0.18
CA LEU A 341 6.98 22.88 0.05
C LEU A 341 8.03 23.28 -0.97
N GLU A 342 9.08 23.97 -0.51
CA GLU A 342 10.32 24.15 -1.29
C GLU A 342 10.90 22.75 -1.59
N GLN A 343 11.02 22.42 -2.88
CA GLN A 343 11.72 21.25 -3.38
C GLN A 343 13.09 21.12 -2.74
N ASN A 344 13.27 20.10 -1.92
CA ASN A 344 14.61 19.59 -1.66
C ASN A 344 14.95 18.66 -2.83
N ASP A 345 15.91 19.10 -3.64
CA ASP A 345 16.52 18.36 -4.75
C ASP A 345 17.29 17.13 -4.21
N SER A 346 16.62 16.17 -3.59
CA SER A 346 17.20 14.86 -3.35
C SER A 346 16.79 13.97 -4.53
N ASP A 347 17.64 13.90 -5.52
CA ASP A 347 17.49 12.96 -6.64
C ASP A 347 17.73 11.52 -6.13
N LEU A 348 16.73 10.98 -5.43
CA LEU A 348 16.77 9.58 -4.98
C LEU A 348 16.90 8.62 -6.16
N MET A 349 16.27 8.93 -7.30
CA MET A 349 16.34 8.09 -8.49
C MET A 349 17.74 8.06 -9.11
N GLY A 350 18.53 9.14 -8.96
CA GLY A 350 19.93 9.18 -9.41
C GLY A 350 20.84 8.21 -8.64
N THR A 351 20.48 7.85 -7.42
CA THR A 351 21.27 6.88 -6.63
C THR A 351 21.15 5.45 -7.16
N LEU A 352 20.10 5.13 -7.93
CA LEU A 352 19.94 3.82 -8.57
C LEU A 352 21.00 3.54 -9.64
N ASP A 353 21.58 4.57 -10.23
CA ASP A 353 22.66 4.42 -11.23
C ASP A 353 23.89 3.73 -10.61
N ASN A 354 24.06 3.79 -9.28
CA ASN A 354 25.14 3.11 -8.58
C ASN A 354 25.01 1.57 -8.60
N TYR A 355 23.85 1.02 -8.97
CA TYR A 355 23.68 -0.42 -9.15
C TYR A 355 24.18 -0.93 -10.50
N VAL A 356 24.45 -0.04 -11.47
CA VAL A 356 24.88 -0.42 -12.83
C VAL A 356 26.40 -0.51 -12.86
N ILE A 357 26.93 -1.69 -13.18
CA ILE A 357 28.34 -1.86 -13.50
C ILE A 357 28.58 -1.28 -14.91
N ASN A 358 29.69 -0.55 -15.07
CA ASN A 358 30.07 -0.01 -16.38
C ASN A 358 30.17 -1.15 -17.40
N PRO A 359 29.47 -1.12 -18.55
CA PRO A 359 29.52 -2.17 -19.58
C PRO A 359 30.94 -2.50 -20.06
N GLN A 360 31.89 -1.55 -19.96
CA GLN A 360 33.28 -1.77 -20.31
C GLN A 360 33.94 -2.88 -19.47
N PHE A 361 33.53 -3.03 -18.21
CA PHE A 361 33.98 -4.12 -17.32
C PHE A 361 33.71 -5.50 -17.94
N PHE A 362 32.49 -5.77 -18.39
CA PHE A 362 32.15 -7.05 -19.03
C PHE A 362 32.84 -7.22 -20.36
N THR A 363 32.98 -6.14 -21.12
CA THR A 363 33.70 -6.14 -22.41
C THR A 363 35.16 -6.54 -22.21
N ASP A 364 35.87 -5.93 -21.26
CA ASP A 364 37.27 -6.19 -20.99
C ASP A 364 37.44 -7.60 -20.39
N LEU A 365 36.59 -8.01 -19.46
CA LEU A 365 36.62 -9.36 -18.86
C LEU A 365 36.44 -10.46 -19.92
N LYS A 366 35.41 -10.33 -20.75
CA LYS A 366 35.16 -11.26 -21.86
C LYS A 366 36.31 -11.28 -22.87
N ALA A 367 36.94 -10.14 -23.10
CA ALA A 367 38.07 -10.05 -24.03
C ALA A 367 39.27 -10.89 -23.53
N GLU A 368 39.64 -10.81 -22.25
CA GLU A 368 40.76 -11.58 -21.69
C GLU A 368 40.43 -13.08 -21.60
N VAL A 369 39.21 -13.44 -21.18
CA VAL A 369 38.81 -14.86 -21.16
C VAL A 369 38.76 -15.46 -22.59
N ASN A 370 38.22 -14.72 -23.56
CA ASN A 370 38.21 -15.14 -24.95
C ASN A 370 39.63 -15.23 -25.54
N LYS A 371 40.55 -14.32 -25.13
CA LYS A 371 41.98 -14.38 -25.51
C LYS A 371 42.60 -15.71 -25.01
N ALA A 372 42.41 -16.05 -23.72
CA ALA A 372 42.87 -17.33 -23.18
C ALA A 372 42.28 -18.53 -23.95
N LEU A 373 40.98 -18.53 -24.20
CA LEU A 373 40.28 -19.64 -24.87
C LEU A 373 40.62 -19.74 -26.36
N ASN A 374 40.34 -18.70 -27.13
CA ASN A 374 40.34 -18.76 -28.58
C ASN A 374 41.72 -18.47 -29.18
N GLU A 375 42.53 -17.62 -28.53
CA GLU A 375 43.87 -17.28 -29.04
C GLU A 375 44.95 -18.20 -28.52
N HIS A 376 44.79 -18.78 -27.35
CA HIS A 376 45.87 -19.56 -26.74
C HIS A 376 45.54 -21.06 -26.52
N LEU A 377 44.33 -21.44 -26.09
CA LEU A 377 43.99 -22.84 -25.83
C LEU A 377 43.38 -23.59 -27.02
N ARG A 378 42.44 -22.99 -27.76
CA ARG A 378 41.70 -23.63 -28.85
C ARG A 378 42.39 -23.56 -30.21
N LYS A 379 41.94 -24.39 -31.15
CA LYS A 379 42.28 -24.32 -32.58
C LYS A 379 41.32 -23.35 -33.30
N THR A 380 41.84 -22.37 -33.93
CA THR A 380 41.08 -21.58 -34.91
C THR A 380 41.20 -22.17 -36.31
N ASP A 381 40.21 -21.93 -37.20
CA ASP A 381 40.14 -22.47 -38.59
C ASP A 381 41.32 -22.07 -39.50
N GLU A 382 42.18 -21.17 -39.06
CA GLU A 382 43.35 -20.71 -39.76
C GLU A 382 44.65 -21.25 -39.21
N ASN A 383 44.86 -22.56 -39.31
CA ASN A 383 46.18 -23.29 -39.37
C ASN A 383 47.31 -22.84 -38.42
N THR A 384 47.04 -22.06 -37.36
CA THR A 384 48.03 -21.71 -36.34
C THR A 384 47.78 -22.57 -35.09
N GLY A 385 48.75 -23.44 -34.81
CA GLY A 385 48.62 -24.33 -33.66
C GLY A 385 48.67 -23.56 -32.35
N LYS A 386 47.70 -23.80 -31.51
CA LYS A 386 47.54 -23.29 -30.13
C LYS A 386 47.97 -24.35 -29.12
N LEU A 387 47.98 -24.04 -27.83
CA LEU A 387 48.54 -24.89 -26.79
C LEU A 387 48.04 -26.36 -26.87
N ILE A 388 46.73 -26.62 -26.78
CA ILE A 388 46.18 -27.97 -26.83
C ILE A 388 46.46 -28.65 -28.16
N PRO A 389 46.23 -28.04 -29.36
CA PRO A 389 46.59 -28.65 -30.64
C PRO A 389 48.07 -28.91 -30.80
N LYS A 390 48.93 -28.10 -30.23
CA LYS A 390 50.40 -28.31 -30.28
C LYS A 390 50.82 -29.44 -29.41
N LEU A 391 50.24 -29.61 -28.24
CA LEU A 391 50.47 -30.77 -27.38
C LEU A 391 49.97 -32.04 -28.05
N GLU A 392 48.81 -32.00 -28.72
CA GLU A 392 48.24 -33.14 -29.48
C GLU A 392 49.15 -33.52 -30.68
N GLU A 393 49.61 -32.54 -31.48
CA GLU A 393 50.53 -32.73 -32.59
C GLU A 393 51.85 -33.34 -32.10
N PHE A 394 52.36 -32.88 -30.95
CA PHE A 394 53.57 -33.44 -30.35
C PHE A 394 53.36 -34.88 -29.85
N LEU A 395 52.23 -35.15 -29.21
CA LEU A 395 51.86 -36.49 -28.75
C LEU A 395 51.73 -37.46 -29.95
N GLU A 396 51.06 -37.05 -31.03
CA GLU A 396 50.97 -37.88 -32.27
C GLU A 396 52.33 -38.19 -32.85
N GLY A 397 53.24 -37.20 -32.86
CA GLY A 397 54.62 -37.42 -33.28
C GLY A 397 55.37 -38.47 -32.44
N VAL A 398 55.19 -38.40 -31.10
CA VAL A 398 55.80 -39.34 -30.17
C VAL A 398 55.19 -40.75 -30.29
N GLU A 399 53.87 -40.88 -30.49
CA GLU A 399 53.16 -42.16 -30.57
C GLU A 399 53.37 -42.85 -31.92
N SER A 400 53.33 -42.10 -33.06
CA SER A 400 53.39 -42.65 -34.41
C SER A 400 54.80 -42.97 -34.87
N ASP A 401 55.66 -41.98 -34.97
CA ASP A 401 57.06 -42.12 -35.43
C ASP A 401 57.97 -41.13 -34.68
N PHE A 402 58.57 -41.61 -33.56
CA PHE A 402 59.50 -40.81 -32.76
C PHE A 402 60.90 -40.72 -33.40
N SER A 403 61.06 -41.19 -34.65
CA SER A 403 62.29 -41.09 -35.44
C SER A 403 62.45 -39.78 -36.20
N GLY A 404 61.48 -38.84 -36.08
CA GLY A 404 61.46 -37.56 -36.76
C GLY A 404 62.69 -36.67 -36.48
N LYS A 405 62.92 -35.66 -37.33
CA LYS A 405 64.09 -34.75 -37.21
C LYS A 405 64.06 -33.98 -35.89
N HIS A 406 65.12 -34.13 -35.10
CA HIS A 406 65.32 -33.46 -33.81
C HIS A 406 64.92 -31.98 -33.76
N ARG A 407 65.24 -31.19 -34.78
CA ARG A 407 64.91 -29.76 -34.87
C ARG A 407 63.37 -29.46 -34.95
N SER A 408 62.56 -30.44 -35.30
CA SER A 408 61.09 -30.19 -35.32
C SER A 408 60.50 -30.17 -33.91
N TYR A 409 61.07 -30.93 -32.98
CA TYR A 409 60.61 -30.97 -31.60
C TYR A 409 61.02 -29.73 -30.78
N ASP A 410 62.13 -29.06 -31.11
CA ASP A 410 62.56 -27.79 -30.55
C ASP A 410 61.48 -26.72 -30.70
N ARG A 411 60.93 -26.58 -31.89
CA ARG A 411 59.83 -25.63 -32.15
C ARG A 411 58.53 -25.97 -31.45
N HIS A 412 58.26 -27.26 -31.26
CA HIS A 412 57.05 -27.67 -30.52
C HIS A 412 57.19 -27.25 -29.07
N VAL A 413 58.32 -27.45 -28.42
CA VAL A 413 58.55 -27.03 -27.04
C VAL A 413 58.47 -25.50 -26.91
N GLU A 414 59.15 -24.74 -27.76
CA GLU A 414 59.09 -23.27 -27.75
C GLU A 414 57.66 -22.75 -27.89
N HIS A 415 56.89 -23.21 -28.88
CA HIS A 415 55.50 -22.77 -29.07
C HIS A 415 54.57 -23.21 -27.90
N ILE A 416 54.78 -24.37 -27.26
CA ILE A 416 54.00 -24.81 -26.11
C ILE A 416 54.30 -23.93 -24.90
N GLN A 417 55.53 -23.52 -24.70
CA GLN A 417 55.94 -22.60 -23.64
C GLN A 417 55.32 -21.22 -23.84
N ASP A 418 55.45 -20.65 -25.03
CA ASP A 418 54.85 -19.33 -25.36
C ASP A 418 53.34 -19.33 -25.17
N TYR A 419 52.61 -20.32 -25.72
CA TYR A 419 51.14 -20.35 -25.59
C TYR A 419 50.68 -20.61 -24.16
N HIS A 420 51.42 -21.32 -23.37
CA HIS A 420 51.12 -21.50 -21.94
C HIS A 420 51.27 -20.18 -21.17
N GLU A 421 52.40 -19.45 -21.38
CA GLU A 421 52.68 -18.19 -20.74
C GLU A 421 51.62 -17.13 -21.13
N ASP A 422 51.29 -17.02 -22.42
CA ASP A 422 50.23 -16.15 -22.92
C ASP A 422 48.83 -16.48 -22.33
N THR A 423 48.54 -17.78 -22.16
CA THR A 423 47.27 -18.23 -21.56
C THR A 423 47.18 -17.82 -20.09
N LEU A 424 48.25 -18.07 -19.34
CA LEU A 424 48.31 -17.73 -17.91
C LEU A 424 48.24 -16.22 -17.68
N GLU A 425 48.94 -15.43 -18.56
CA GLU A 425 48.85 -13.95 -18.53
C GLU A 425 47.39 -13.49 -18.74
N ALA A 426 46.69 -14.01 -19.74
CA ALA A 426 45.31 -13.63 -20.03
C ALA A 426 44.35 -13.99 -18.86
N VAL A 427 44.52 -15.16 -18.23
CA VAL A 427 43.73 -15.53 -17.05
C VAL A 427 44.03 -14.62 -15.86
N ASN A 428 45.32 -14.28 -15.62
CA ASN A 428 45.68 -13.34 -14.57
C ASN A 428 45.08 -11.95 -14.79
N ASN A 429 45.07 -11.47 -16.07
CA ASN A 429 44.45 -10.19 -16.42
C ASN A 429 42.91 -10.25 -16.17
N ALA A 430 42.26 -11.34 -16.52
CA ALA A 430 40.84 -11.52 -16.24
C ALA A 430 40.54 -11.47 -14.72
N LEU A 431 41.35 -12.15 -13.90
CA LEU A 431 41.26 -12.09 -12.44
C LEU A 431 41.49 -10.67 -11.92
N ASP A 432 42.50 -9.96 -12.44
CA ASP A 432 42.76 -8.57 -12.02
C ASP A 432 41.57 -7.66 -12.33
N ILE A 433 40.90 -7.82 -13.48
CA ILE A 433 39.68 -7.08 -13.83
C ILE A 433 38.58 -7.35 -12.83
N VAL A 434 38.31 -8.62 -12.47
CA VAL A 434 37.25 -8.97 -11.52
C VAL A 434 37.56 -8.48 -10.11
N GLN A 435 38.79 -8.69 -9.62
CA GLN A 435 39.20 -8.35 -8.25
C GLN A 435 39.43 -6.86 -8.03
N ASN A 436 39.86 -6.11 -9.05
CA ASN A 436 40.22 -4.69 -8.95
C ASN A 436 39.15 -3.74 -9.48
N SER A 437 37.98 -4.22 -9.88
CA SER A 437 36.83 -3.37 -10.22
C SER A 437 36.48 -2.46 -9.06
N GLU A 438 36.36 -1.15 -9.30
CA GLU A 438 35.98 -0.15 -8.30
C GLU A 438 34.62 -0.50 -7.64
N TYR A 439 33.66 -0.92 -8.47
CA TYR A 439 32.34 -1.36 -8.00
C TYR A 439 32.43 -2.57 -7.04
N ARG A 440 33.19 -3.61 -7.39
CA ARG A 440 33.32 -4.82 -6.58
C ARG A 440 34.12 -4.59 -5.30
N LYS A 441 35.10 -3.67 -5.32
CA LYS A 441 35.78 -3.25 -4.09
C LYS A 441 34.82 -2.58 -3.13
N ASP A 442 34.05 -1.61 -3.64
CA ASP A 442 33.03 -0.93 -2.83
C ASP A 442 31.97 -1.92 -2.32
N TYR A 443 31.58 -2.89 -3.15
CA TYR A 443 30.66 -3.96 -2.73
C TYR A 443 31.23 -4.78 -1.57
N LYS A 444 32.43 -5.35 -1.74
CA LYS A 444 33.08 -6.22 -0.73
C LYS A 444 33.43 -5.46 0.57
N GLU A 445 33.86 -4.19 0.46
CA GLU A 445 34.15 -3.36 1.65
C GLU A 445 32.88 -3.08 2.50
N ASN A 446 31.72 -3.00 1.85
CA ASN A 446 30.44 -2.73 2.52
C ASN A 446 29.64 -3.99 2.82
N GLU A 447 30.02 -5.16 2.33
CA GLU A 447 29.27 -6.42 2.49
C GLU A 447 29.01 -6.78 3.96
N ASP A 448 30.02 -6.66 4.81
CA ASP A 448 29.90 -6.92 6.25
C ASP A 448 28.95 -5.91 6.92
N GLU A 449 29.05 -4.62 6.55
CA GLU A 449 28.14 -3.57 7.09
C GLU A 449 26.71 -3.79 6.63
N ILE A 450 26.51 -4.21 5.37
CA ILE A 450 25.19 -4.52 4.80
C ILE A 450 24.55 -5.67 5.53
N LYS A 451 25.28 -6.75 5.69
CA LYS A 451 24.83 -7.95 6.38
C LYS A 451 24.49 -7.63 7.84
N GLU A 452 25.30 -6.78 8.48
CA GLU A 452 25.02 -6.28 9.82
C GLU A 452 23.73 -5.44 9.88
N GLU A 453 23.46 -4.58 8.88
CA GLU A 453 22.22 -3.79 8.80
C GLU A 453 21.01 -4.66 8.43
N GLU A 454 21.14 -5.67 7.57
CA GLU A 454 20.09 -6.64 7.28
C GLU A 454 19.75 -7.48 8.52
N ASP A 455 20.76 -7.96 9.24
CA ASP A 455 20.57 -8.72 10.50
C ASP A 455 19.88 -7.83 11.58
N LYS A 456 20.27 -6.57 11.70
CA LYS A 456 19.59 -5.59 12.58
C LYS A 456 18.14 -5.32 12.15
N ALA A 457 17.88 -5.24 10.84
CA ALA A 457 16.53 -5.06 10.33
C ALA A 457 15.64 -6.26 10.69
N ASP A 458 16.17 -7.48 10.57
CA ASP A 458 15.46 -8.69 10.97
C ASP A 458 15.25 -8.77 12.49
N GLU A 459 16.27 -8.43 13.30
CA GLU A 459 16.13 -8.34 14.76
C GLU A 459 15.02 -7.36 15.15
N HIS A 460 15.02 -6.16 14.62
CA HIS A 460 13.99 -5.16 14.90
C HIS A 460 12.61 -5.53 14.34
N LYS A 461 12.54 -6.25 13.22
CA LYS A 461 11.30 -6.83 12.70
C LYS A 461 10.74 -7.85 13.68
N ASP A 462 11.59 -8.76 14.17
CA ASP A 462 11.20 -9.80 15.10
C ASP A 462 10.80 -9.21 16.48
N GLU A 463 11.52 -8.21 17.00
CA GLU A 463 11.11 -7.44 18.19
C GLU A 463 9.73 -6.78 18.00
N THR A 464 9.47 -6.21 16.83
CA THR A 464 8.18 -5.59 16.52
C THR A 464 7.08 -6.63 16.43
N LYS A 465 7.36 -7.79 15.82
CA LYS A 465 6.43 -8.90 15.72
C LYS A 465 6.07 -9.45 17.11
N GLU A 466 7.07 -9.66 17.96
CA GLU A 466 6.86 -10.11 19.34
C GLU A 466 5.99 -9.12 20.12
N LEU A 467 6.22 -7.81 19.95
CA LEU A 467 5.43 -6.77 20.61
C LEU A 467 3.96 -6.79 20.14
N LEU A 468 3.69 -7.04 18.87
CA LEU A 468 2.33 -7.16 18.33
C LEU A 468 1.67 -8.49 18.73
N ASP A 469 2.41 -9.58 18.73
CA ASP A 469 1.94 -10.91 19.15
C ASP A 469 1.63 -10.95 20.65
N ASP A 470 2.45 -10.31 21.51
CA ASP A 470 2.20 -10.15 22.94
C ASP A 470 0.91 -9.36 23.21
N LEU A 471 0.66 -8.31 22.42
CA LEU A 471 -0.60 -7.56 22.48
C LEU A 471 -1.79 -8.46 22.11
N ASP A 472 -1.68 -9.25 21.05
CA ASP A 472 -2.72 -10.19 20.62
C ASP A 472 -3.00 -11.27 21.70
N GLU A 473 -1.98 -11.85 22.31
CA GLU A 473 -2.15 -12.83 23.40
C GLU A 473 -2.82 -12.23 24.63
N GLU A 474 -2.43 -11.02 25.05
CA GLU A 474 -3.05 -10.31 26.17
C GLU A 474 -4.54 -10.03 25.86
N MET A 475 -4.86 -9.68 24.61
CA MET A 475 -6.21 -9.39 24.17
C MET A 475 -7.11 -10.62 24.07
N GLU A 476 -6.59 -11.78 23.63
CA GLU A 476 -7.33 -13.04 23.63
C GLU A 476 -7.70 -13.53 25.03
N ARG A 477 -6.87 -13.23 26.03
CA ARG A 477 -7.13 -13.57 27.45
C ARG A 477 -8.27 -12.74 28.05
N ILE A 478 -8.56 -11.55 27.51
CA ILE A 478 -9.57 -10.63 28.02
C ILE A 478 -10.86 -10.78 27.21
N LYS A 479 -11.61 -11.87 27.47
CA LYS A 479 -12.97 -12.08 26.91
C LYS A 479 -14.07 -11.29 27.63
N LYS A 480 -13.70 -10.20 28.34
CA LYS A 480 -14.68 -9.29 28.93
C LYS A 480 -15.47 -8.60 27.81
N ASP A 481 -16.76 -8.40 28.06
CA ASP A 481 -17.69 -7.66 27.20
C ASP A 481 -18.03 -8.30 25.83
N ARG A 482 -17.70 -9.57 25.61
CA ARG A 482 -18.10 -10.26 24.37
C ARG A 482 -19.60 -10.16 24.11
N ASP A 483 -20.41 -10.31 25.17
CA ASP A 483 -21.88 -10.18 25.07
C ASP A 483 -22.31 -8.79 24.56
N ILE A 484 -21.51 -7.72 24.87
CA ILE A 484 -21.78 -6.36 24.40
C ILE A 484 -21.49 -6.27 22.90
N PHE A 485 -20.33 -6.80 22.46
CA PHE A 485 -19.95 -6.78 21.04
C PHE A 485 -20.90 -7.66 20.19
N ASP A 486 -21.32 -8.80 20.69
CA ASP A 486 -22.31 -9.63 20.02
C ASP A 486 -23.64 -8.87 19.85
N LYS A 487 -24.12 -8.17 20.91
CA LYS A 487 -25.29 -7.30 20.82
C LYS A 487 -25.12 -6.13 19.86
N LEU A 488 -23.92 -5.50 19.83
CA LEU A 488 -23.62 -4.43 18.89
C LEU A 488 -23.67 -4.93 17.45
N ASN A 489 -23.14 -6.11 17.18
CA ASN A 489 -23.17 -6.71 15.86
C ASN A 489 -24.62 -7.05 15.42
N GLU A 490 -25.47 -7.53 16.35
CA GLU A 490 -26.90 -7.67 16.07
C GLU A 490 -27.56 -6.34 15.71
N LEU A 491 -27.19 -5.26 16.40
CA LEU A 491 -27.67 -3.91 16.10
C LEU A 491 -27.16 -3.38 14.77
N VAL A 492 -25.90 -3.66 14.39
CA VAL A 492 -25.36 -3.33 13.05
C VAL A 492 -26.22 -3.97 11.96
N VAL A 493 -26.55 -5.27 12.10
CA VAL A 493 -27.45 -5.97 11.17
C VAL A 493 -28.85 -5.37 11.19
N HIS A 494 -29.37 -5.00 12.36
CA HIS A 494 -30.67 -4.32 12.51
C HIS A 494 -30.73 -3.02 11.70
N TYR A 495 -29.65 -2.25 11.67
CA TYR A 495 -29.52 -1.01 10.88
C TYR A 495 -29.09 -1.23 9.43
N GLY A 496 -29.02 -2.48 8.97
CA GLY A 496 -28.76 -2.86 7.57
C GLY A 496 -27.30 -3.01 7.19
N GLY A 497 -26.41 -3.05 8.17
CA GLY A 497 -24.98 -3.30 7.98
C GLY A 497 -24.62 -4.79 7.95
N LYS A 498 -23.33 -5.04 7.72
CA LYS A 498 -22.73 -6.39 7.74
C LYS A 498 -21.74 -6.50 8.89
N ILE A 499 -21.54 -7.71 9.36
CA ILE A 499 -20.57 -8.01 10.41
C ILE A 499 -19.20 -8.24 9.76
N GLU A 500 -18.16 -7.57 10.26
CA GLU A 500 -16.78 -7.83 9.93
C GLU A 500 -16.26 -8.96 10.81
N GLU A 501 -15.81 -10.07 10.22
CA GLU A 501 -15.31 -11.23 10.98
C GLU A 501 -13.81 -11.13 11.25
N ASN A 502 -13.05 -10.51 10.34
CA ASN A 502 -11.60 -10.42 10.43
C ASN A 502 -11.10 -8.99 10.14
N GLY A 503 -10.34 -8.43 11.07
CA GLY A 503 -9.58 -7.20 10.81
C GLY A 503 -8.40 -7.49 9.86
N ASN A 504 -8.10 -6.57 8.95
CA ASN A 504 -6.88 -6.63 8.16
C ASN A 504 -5.69 -6.44 9.12
N LYS A 505 -4.83 -7.44 9.21
CA LYS A 505 -3.53 -7.34 9.90
C LYS A 505 -2.44 -7.26 8.85
N PHE A 506 -1.50 -6.34 9.02
CA PHE A 506 -0.32 -6.26 8.18
C PHE A 506 0.58 -7.47 8.43
N SER A 507 1.10 -8.07 7.35
CA SER A 507 2.05 -9.16 7.44
C SER A 507 3.43 -8.63 7.84
N LEU A 508 4.07 -9.25 8.83
CA LEU A 508 5.45 -8.99 9.24
C LEU A 508 6.37 -10.18 8.94
N GLU A 509 5.93 -11.10 8.10
CA GLU A 509 6.70 -12.30 7.79
C GLU A 509 7.83 -12.00 6.81
N ASP A 510 7.57 -11.16 5.82
CA ASP A 510 8.54 -10.74 4.82
C ASP A 510 8.73 -9.22 4.84
N ARG A 511 9.99 -8.75 4.87
CA ARG A 511 10.36 -7.32 4.92
C ARG A 511 9.85 -6.55 3.71
N ASP A 512 9.93 -7.19 2.57
CA ASP A 512 9.56 -6.60 1.29
C ASP A 512 8.04 -6.50 1.13
N GLU A 513 7.30 -7.53 1.57
CA GLU A 513 5.83 -7.53 1.59
C GLU A 513 5.30 -6.49 2.57
N THR A 514 5.86 -6.41 3.78
CA THR A 514 5.56 -5.37 4.78
C THR A 514 5.69 -3.96 4.19
N SER A 515 6.76 -3.73 3.43
CA SER A 515 7.01 -2.44 2.76
C SER A 515 5.94 -2.10 1.73
N ASP A 516 5.59 -3.05 0.86
CA ASP A 516 4.60 -2.85 -0.20
C ASP A 516 3.20 -2.60 0.38
N GLU A 517 2.80 -3.37 1.39
CA GLU A 517 1.52 -3.19 2.08
C GLU A 517 1.44 -1.84 2.79
N ALA A 518 2.51 -1.43 3.50
CA ALA A 518 2.55 -0.17 4.22
C ALA A 518 2.46 1.04 3.28
N PHE A 519 3.21 1.05 2.19
CA PHE A 519 3.10 2.11 1.19
C PHE A 519 1.73 2.13 0.52
N GLY A 520 1.17 0.95 0.16
CA GLY A 520 -0.17 0.86 -0.42
C GLY A 520 -1.26 1.43 0.50
N PHE A 521 -1.15 1.19 1.81
CA PHE A 521 -2.06 1.74 2.80
C PHE A 521 -1.94 3.27 2.92
N VAL A 522 -0.72 3.79 2.95
CA VAL A 522 -0.49 5.25 3.04
C VAL A 522 -0.91 5.97 1.76
N ASP A 523 -0.71 5.38 0.59
CA ASP A 523 -1.20 5.91 -0.68
C ASP A 523 -2.73 6.07 -0.68
N MET A 524 -3.45 5.06 -0.17
CA MET A 524 -4.90 5.13 0.00
C MET A 524 -5.32 6.24 0.97
N LEU A 525 -4.57 6.43 2.06
CA LEU A 525 -4.77 7.53 3.01
C LEU A 525 -4.64 8.89 2.32
N PHE A 526 -3.55 9.15 1.62
CA PHE A 526 -3.32 10.43 0.93
C PHE A 526 -4.42 10.74 -0.07
N LYS A 527 -4.82 9.76 -0.87
CA LYS A 527 -5.91 9.89 -1.85
C LYS A 527 -7.23 10.25 -1.18
N ASN A 528 -7.62 9.53 -0.15
CA ASN A 528 -8.89 9.75 0.55
C ASN A 528 -8.91 11.12 1.24
N ILE A 529 -7.84 11.49 1.94
CA ILE A 529 -7.74 12.77 2.63
C ILE A 529 -7.72 13.93 1.62
N GLY A 530 -6.96 13.82 0.53
CA GLY A 530 -6.92 14.82 -0.54
C GLY A 530 -8.30 15.10 -1.13
N ASN A 531 -9.01 14.04 -1.52
CA ASN A 531 -10.37 14.12 -2.05
C ASN A 531 -11.36 14.83 -1.08
N ILE A 532 -11.23 14.55 0.21
CA ILE A 532 -12.14 15.10 1.23
C ILE A 532 -11.88 16.58 1.46
N LEU A 533 -10.64 17.00 1.58
CA LEU A 533 -10.31 18.40 1.78
C LEU A 533 -10.74 19.27 0.60
N ILE A 534 -10.77 18.70 -0.61
CA ILE A 534 -11.22 19.41 -1.82
C ILE A 534 -12.74 19.39 -1.95
N ASN A 535 -13.42 18.26 -1.69
CA ASN A 535 -14.78 18.00 -2.13
C ASN A 535 -15.82 17.73 -1.03
N ALA A 536 -15.42 17.37 0.18
CA ALA A 536 -16.34 16.78 1.17
C ALA A 536 -16.02 17.12 2.65
N ARG A 537 -16.06 18.38 3.02
CA ARG A 537 -15.88 18.82 4.43
C ARG A 537 -16.83 18.16 5.43
N ASP A 538 -17.96 17.63 4.98
CA ASP A 538 -18.94 16.97 5.83
C ASP A 538 -18.33 15.76 6.58
N GLU A 539 -17.47 14.99 5.93
CA GLU A 539 -16.80 13.83 6.53
C GLU A 539 -15.88 14.25 7.69
N LEU A 540 -15.22 15.39 7.58
CA LEU A 540 -14.42 15.93 8.68
C LEU A 540 -15.28 16.18 9.93
N TYR A 541 -16.46 16.77 9.77
CA TYR A 541 -17.39 16.98 10.88
C TYR A 541 -17.88 15.69 11.51
N ILE A 542 -18.19 14.68 10.69
CA ILE A 542 -18.63 13.37 11.17
C ILE A 542 -17.53 12.67 11.97
N ASN A 543 -16.30 12.68 11.45
CA ASN A 543 -15.16 12.07 12.10
C ASN A 543 -14.84 12.76 13.43
N GLU A 544 -14.88 14.10 13.47
CA GLU A 544 -14.71 14.86 14.71
C GLU A 544 -15.85 14.60 15.71
N TYR A 545 -17.09 14.40 15.24
CA TYR A 545 -18.20 13.98 16.09
C TYR A 545 -17.91 12.65 16.78
N ILE A 546 -17.45 11.67 16.02
CA ILE A 546 -17.09 10.34 16.56
C ILE A 546 -16.01 10.49 17.62
N LEU A 547 -14.94 11.20 17.32
CA LEU A 547 -13.81 11.40 18.23
C LEU A 547 -14.15 12.22 19.48
N MET A 548 -15.17 13.09 19.42
CA MET A 548 -15.58 13.92 20.56
C MET A 548 -16.64 13.25 21.44
N ARG A 549 -17.50 12.42 20.86
CA ARG A 549 -18.68 11.86 21.57
C ARG A 549 -18.45 10.45 22.11
N PHE A 550 -17.43 9.76 21.61
CA PHE A 550 -17.13 8.38 21.98
C PHE A 550 -15.70 8.25 22.51
N GLN A 551 -15.50 7.25 23.38
CA GLN A 551 -14.19 7.00 23.98
C GLN A 551 -13.33 6.17 23.03
N SER A 552 -12.07 6.59 22.88
CA SER A 552 -11.01 5.79 22.28
C SER A 552 -10.17 5.15 23.38
N HIS A 553 -9.32 4.21 23.01
CA HIS A 553 -8.43 3.49 23.92
C HIS A 553 -7.72 4.41 24.92
N ASP A 554 -7.87 4.10 26.21
CA ASP A 554 -7.17 4.81 27.30
C ASP A 554 -6.07 3.93 27.87
N PHE A 555 -4.83 4.24 27.55
CA PHE A 555 -3.63 3.53 28.02
C PHE A 555 -3.48 3.48 29.54
N LYS A 556 -4.17 4.37 30.27
CA LYS A 556 -4.10 4.48 31.74
C LYS A 556 -5.22 3.72 32.44
N ALA A 557 -6.23 3.30 31.70
CA ALA A 557 -7.37 2.57 32.28
C ALA A 557 -6.95 1.16 32.67
N SER A 558 -7.43 0.69 33.85
CA SER A 558 -7.22 -0.70 34.29
C SER A 558 -7.95 -1.71 33.39
N ASP A 559 -9.06 -1.27 32.78
CA ASP A 559 -9.94 -2.07 31.92
C ASP A 559 -9.86 -1.59 30.46
N ARG A 560 -8.63 -1.35 29.97
CA ARG A 560 -8.34 -0.68 28.69
C ARG A 560 -8.91 -1.37 27.46
N TYR A 561 -9.14 -2.68 27.48
CA TYR A 561 -9.69 -3.45 26.35
C TYR A 561 -11.21 -3.70 26.43
N THR A 562 -11.93 -2.95 27.25
CA THR A 562 -13.38 -3.03 27.32
C THR A 562 -14.06 -2.18 26.26
N TYR A 563 -15.35 -2.47 25.98
CA TYR A 563 -16.17 -1.65 25.10
C TYR A 563 -16.15 -0.16 25.46
N ALA A 564 -16.25 0.16 26.76
CA ALA A 564 -16.30 1.54 27.22
C ALA A 564 -15.05 2.36 26.85
N ASN A 565 -13.91 1.72 26.64
CA ASN A 565 -12.62 2.35 26.30
C ASN A 565 -12.22 2.16 24.83
N ASN A 566 -13.04 1.50 23.98
CA ASN A 566 -12.72 1.22 22.58
C ASN A 566 -13.92 1.42 21.65
N GLN A 567 -14.74 2.45 21.93
CA GLN A 567 -15.93 2.74 21.12
C GLN A 567 -15.57 3.30 19.73
N VAL A 568 -14.56 4.18 19.66
CA VAL A 568 -14.08 4.75 18.40
C VAL A 568 -13.50 3.66 17.53
N GLU A 569 -12.66 2.79 18.09
CA GLU A 569 -12.04 1.68 17.38
C GLU A 569 -13.14 0.70 16.87
N TYR A 570 -14.18 0.43 17.66
CA TYR A 570 -15.30 -0.39 17.18
C TYR A 570 -16.05 0.27 16.00
N ILE A 571 -16.28 1.58 16.06
CA ILE A 571 -16.92 2.30 14.95
C ILE A 571 -16.07 2.20 13.68
N ILE A 572 -14.72 2.22 13.80
CA ILE A 572 -13.82 2.08 12.65
C ILE A 572 -13.82 0.63 12.13
N TYR A 573 -13.58 -0.36 12.99
CA TYR A 573 -13.24 -1.73 12.58
C TYR A 573 -14.39 -2.73 12.72
N GLY A 574 -15.27 -2.61 13.72
CA GLY A 574 -16.44 -3.49 13.92
C GLY A 574 -16.10 -4.90 14.38
N LEU A 575 -14.96 -5.15 15.01
CA LEU A 575 -14.53 -6.47 15.45
C LEU A 575 -15.14 -6.89 16.80
N ASN A 576 -15.11 -8.19 17.10
CA ASN A 576 -15.86 -8.83 18.18
C ASN A 576 -15.32 -8.61 19.61
N SER A 577 -14.30 -7.76 19.78
CA SER A 577 -13.78 -7.42 21.10
C SER A 577 -13.04 -6.07 21.09
N GLY A 578 -12.95 -5.42 22.24
CA GLY A 578 -12.19 -4.17 22.39
C GLY A 578 -10.71 -4.37 22.04
N GLY A 579 -10.14 -5.52 22.43
CA GLY A 579 -8.78 -5.88 22.10
C GLY A 579 -8.55 -6.03 20.59
N ALA A 580 -9.44 -6.74 19.89
CA ALA A 580 -9.32 -6.92 18.44
C ALA A 580 -9.42 -5.58 17.68
N ASN A 581 -10.33 -4.70 18.10
CA ASN A 581 -10.46 -3.37 17.49
C ASN A 581 -9.22 -2.50 17.76
N TYR A 582 -8.65 -2.57 18.96
CA TYR A 582 -7.39 -1.90 19.29
C TYR A 582 -6.22 -2.47 18.49
N ALA A 583 -6.12 -3.82 18.35
CA ALA A 583 -5.08 -4.45 17.54
C ALA A 583 -5.10 -4.02 16.08
N ALA A 584 -6.30 -3.93 15.50
CA ALA A 584 -6.46 -3.41 14.15
C ALA A 584 -5.95 -1.97 14.03
N ALA A 585 -6.27 -1.11 15.01
CA ALA A 585 -5.77 0.27 15.05
C ALA A 585 -4.23 0.32 15.16
N ILE A 586 -3.64 -0.49 16.03
CA ILE A 586 -2.19 -0.56 16.22
C ILE A 586 -1.50 -1.09 14.95
N SER A 587 -2.09 -2.08 14.28
CA SER A 587 -1.57 -2.61 13.01
C SER A 587 -1.54 -1.53 11.91
N GLU A 588 -2.60 -0.73 11.77
CA GLU A 588 -2.63 0.38 10.81
C GLU A 588 -1.68 1.52 11.20
N ILE A 589 -1.54 1.82 12.50
CA ILE A 589 -0.53 2.78 12.98
C ILE A 589 0.87 2.29 12.60
N PHE A 590 1.16 1.01 12.81
CA PHE A 590 2.43 0.41 12.40
C PHE A 590 2.67 0.65 10.90
N ALA A 591 1.72 0.33 10.03
CA ALA A 591 1.86 0.50 8.59
C ALA A 591 2.14 1.96 8.20
N VAL A 592 1.40 2.92 8.75
CA VAL A 592 1.62 4.36 8.51
C VAL A 592 3.02 4.78 8.97
N ARG A 593 3.41 4.38 10.17
CA ARG A 593 4.71 4.75 10.75
C ARG A 593 5.86 4.10 10.01
N PHE A 594 5.71 2.84 9.63
CA PHE A 594 6.72 2.12 8.86
C PHE A 594 6.96 2.77 7.49
N ALA A 595 5.90 3.07 6.73
CA ALA A 595 6.04 3.72 5.43
C ALA A 595 6.70 5.11 5.55
N ILE A 596 6.30 5.91 6.55
CA ILE A 596 6.91 7.23 6.81
C ILE A 596 8.38 7.10 7.22
N ASN A 597 8.70 6.16 8.11
CA ASN A 597 10.07 5.95 8.58
C ASN A 597 10.96 5.36 7.47
N LEU A 598 10.41 4.50 6.59
CA LEU A 598 11.13 3.98 5.43
C LEU A 598 11.45 5.11 4.44
N ALA A 599 10.47 5.99 4.16
CA ALA A 599 10.71 7.18 3.37
C ALA A 599 11.79 8.09 3.99
N ALA A 600 11.75 8.26 5.31
CA ALA A 600 12.76 9.02 6.03
C ALA A 600 14.14 8.34 6.01
N GLY A 601 14.19 7.02 6.03
CA GLY A 601 15.41 6.22 5.94
C GLY A 601 16.19 6.52 4.66
N PHE A 602 15.52 6.55 3.51
CA PHE A 602 16.14 6.93 2.24
C PHE A 602 16.68 8.37 2.21
N LEU A 603 16.07 9.26 2.98
CA LEU A 603 16.45 10.67 3.02
C LEU A 603 17.53 10.98 4.08
N GLN A 604 17.97 9.98 4.87
CA GLN A 604 19.06 10.17 5.84
C GLN A 604 20.36 10.51 5.12
N PRO A 605 21.16 11.46 5.65
CA PRO A 605 22.46 11.76 5.06
C PRO A 605 23.39 10.54 5.01
N GLU A 606 23.31 9.68 6.01
CA GLU A 606 24.06 8.43 6.14
C GLU A 606 23.72 7.43 5.04
N ALA A 607 22.46 7.38 4.61
CA ALA A 607 22.00 6.50 3.56
C ALA A 607 22.79 6.63 2.24
N ARG A 608 23.30 7.83 1.95
CA ARG A 608 24.09 8.11 0.72
C ARG A 608 25.45 7.41 0.72
N GLY A 609 25.98 7.06 1.90
CA GLY A 609 27.23 6.33 2.05
C GLY A 609 27.12 4.85 1.70
N PHE A 610 25.91 4.30 1.68
CA PHE A 610 25.69 2.87 1.39
C PHE A 610 25.58 2.56 -0.12
N GLY A 611 25.67 3.56 -1.00
CA GLY A 611 25.64 3.33 -2.45
C GLY A 611 24.47 2.43 -2.88
N PRO A 612 24.75 1.26 -3.51
CA PRO A 612 23.73 0.33 -3.95
C PRO A 612 22.94 -0.34 -2.81
N PHE A 613 23.33 -0.16 -1.55
CA PHE A 613 22.73 -0.84 -0.39
C PHE A 613 21.82 0.06 0.45
N ILE A 614 21.48 1.23 -0.05
CA ILE A 614 20.57 2.18 0.58
C ILE A 614 19.23 1.53 1.00
N TRP A 615 18.81 0.48 0.30
CA TRP A 615 17.60 -0.29 0.62
C TRP A 615 17.69 -0.98 1.98
N ALA A 616 18.77 -1.72 2.24
CA ALA A 616 18.99 -2.42 3.51
C ALA A 616 19.06 -1.44 4.69
N PHE A 617 19.82 -0.35 4.53
CA PHE A 617 19.91 0.72 5.52
C PHE A 617 18.53 1.34 5.82
N ALA A 618 17.76 1.69 4.79
CA ALA A 618 16.45 2.31 4.96
C ALA A 618 15.45 1.37 5.66
N LEU A 619 15.49 0.07 5.36
CA LEU A 619 14.70 -0.94 6.06
C LEU A 619 15.08 -1.05 7.53
N GLY A 620 16.36 -1.17 7.86
CA GLY A 620 16.84 -1.21 9.25
C GLY A 620 16.41 0.03 10.03
N PHE A 621 16.58 1.22 9.44
CA PHE A 621 16.10 2.48 10.01
C PHE A 621 14.58 2.46 10.23
N ALA A 622 13.79 1.99 9.25
CA ALA A 622 12.34 1.95 9.32
C ALA A 622 11.84 1.06 10.46
N PHE A 623 12.32 -0.17 10.57
CA PHE A 623 11.91 -1.08 11.64
C PHE A 623 12.28 -0.52 13.02
N LYS A 624 13.52 -0.05 13.20
CA LYS A 624 14.00 0.53 14.45
C LYS A 624 13.17 1.73 14.91
N GLU A 625 12.98 2.72 14.04
CA GLU A 625 12.22 3.92 14.41
C GLU A 625 10.73 3.61 14.56
N THR A 626 10.19 2.63 13.80
CA THR A 626 8.79 2.21 13.96
C THR A 626 8.59 1.50 15.30
N ALA A 627 9.43 0.58 15.68
CA ALA A 627 9.37 -0.07 17.01
C ALA A 627 9.37 0.97 18.14
N LYS A 628 10.28 1.94 18.07
CA LYS A 628 10.33 3.05 19.03
C LYS A 628 9.07 3.91 19.01
N ASN A 629 8.53 4.24 17.82
CA ASN A 629 7.28 4.98 17.69
C ASN A 629 6.10 4.21 18.31
N MET A 630 6.04 2.90 18.11
CA MET A 630 5.00 2.04 18.69
C MET A 630 5.03 2.06 20.21
N ILE A 631 6.22 1.92 20.81
CA ILE A 631 6.40 2.02 22.26
C ILE A 631 5.94 3.39 22.77
N ASP A 632 6.37 4.48 22.15
CA ASP A 632 6.00 5.84 22.60
C ASP A 632 4.48 6.07 22.48
N ILE A 633 3.83 5.60 21.41
CA ILE A 633 2.37 5.70 21.23
C ILE A 633 1.63 4.87 22.27
N THR A 634 2.06 3.65 22.55
CA THR A 634 1.44 2.77 23.55
C THR A 634 1.68 3.26 24.98
N ASP A 635 2.72 4.06 25.21
CA ASP A 635 2.92 4.83 26.45
C ASP A 635 2.04 6.10 26.54
N GLY A 636 1.23 6.38 25.49
CA GLY A 636 0.35 7.56 25.41
C GLY A 636 1.09 8.88 25.11
N LYS A 637 2.29 8.79 24.52
CA LYS A 637 3.09 9.95 24.10
C LYS A 637 2.69 10.40 22.68
N SER A 638 3.06 11.63 22.34
CA SER A 638 3.02 12.14 20.97
C SER A 638 4.38 11.96 20.31
N ILE A 639 4.40 11.61 19.04
CA ILE A 639 5.60 11.41 18.22
C ILE A 639 5.62 12.38 17.05
N ASP A 640 6.78 12.73 16.55
CA ASP A 640 6.90 13.59 15.37
C ASP A 640 6.30 12.89 14.13
N LEU A 641 5.56 13.62 13.30
CA LEU A 641 4.96 13.09 12.07
C LEU A 641 6.03 12.53 11.15
N PHE A 642 7.16 13.22 11.00
CA PHE A 642 8.30 12.80 10.20
C PHE A 642 9.59 12.83 11.05
N PRO A 643 10.40 11.78 11.10
CA PRO A 643 11.50 11.65 12.06
C PRO A 643 12.71 12.53 11.73
N ILE A 644 12.77 13.12 10.55
CA ILE A 644 13.86 14.03 10.13
C ILE A 644 13.32 15.42 9.78
N LYS A 645 14.18 16.44 9.93
CA LYS A 645 13.83 17.81 9.55
C LYS A 645 13.97 18.00 8.05
N LEU A 646 12.87 17.99 7.33
CA LEU A 646 12.82 18.20 5.88
C LEU A 646 13.32 19.59 5.47
N SER A 647 13.09 20.62 6.28
CA SER A 647 13.59 21.99 6.06
C SER A 647 13.62 22.77 7.37
N LYS A 648 14.46 23.81 7.46
CA LYS A 648 14.48 24.72 8.63
C LYS A 648 13.18 25.52 8.84
N LYS A 649 12.32 25.59 7.84
CA LYS A 649 11.05 26.36 7.85
C LYS A 649 9.82 25.52 8.18
N ILE A 650 9.90 24.19 8.04
CA ILE A 650 8.77 23.28 8.28
C ILE A 650 8.74 22.91 9.76
N ARG A 651 7.63 23.22 10.42
CA ARG A 651 7.33 22.70 11.75
C ARG A 651 6.76 21.30 11.58
N ILE A 652 7.49 20.29 12.06
CA ILE A 652 6.99 18.91 12.07
C ILE A 652 5.94 18.80 13.18
N PRO A 653 4.66 18.53 12.85
CA PRO A 653 3.63 18.33 13.85
C PRO A 653 3.87 17.02 14.61
N GLN A 654 3.36 16.98 15.83
CA GLN A 654 3.37 15.75 16.63
C GLN A 654 1.99 15.09 16.55
N MET A 655 1.97 13.77 16.46
CA MET A 655 0.77 12.96 16.43
C MET A 655 0.73 12.00 17.62
N ASN A 656 -0.43 11.91 18.26
CA ASN A 656 -0.74 10.92 19.28
C ASN A 656 -1.62 9.80 18.71
N TYR A 657 -1.96 8.83 19.53
CA TYR A 657 -2.84 7.72 19.15
C TYR A 657 -4.17 8.18 18.52
N LYS A 658 -4.84 9.16 19.14
CA LYS A 658 -6.13 9.69 18.67
C LYS A 658 -6.02 10.42 17.32
N ASP A 659 -4.87 11.01 17.04
CA ASP A 659 -4.62 11.65 15.76
C ASP A 659 -4.48 10.62 14.63
N HIS A 660 -3.93 9.43 14.92
CA HIS A 660 -3.92 8.32 13.95
C HIS A 660 -5.33 7.79 13.72
N LEU A 661 -6.16 7.61 14.76
CA LEU A 661 -7.57 7.22 14.58
C LEU A 661 -8.34 8.24 13.71
N ARG A 662 -8.03 9.54 13.84
CA ARG A 662 -8.59 10.59 12.97
C ARG A 662 -8.29 10.31 11.49
N LEU A 663 -7.06 9.89 11.15
CA LEU A 663 -6.69 9.50 9.79
C LEU A 663 -7.46 8.25 9.33
N PHE A 664 -7.59 7.23 10.20
CA PHE A 664 -8.23 5.97 9.83
C PHE A 664 -9.74 6.10 9.61
N LEU A 665 -10.40 7.04 10.27
CA LEU A 665 -11.80 7.37 9.97
C LEU A 665 -12.02 7.84 8.53
N PHE A 666 -10.95 8.30 7.83
CA PHE A 666 -11.00 8.63 6.41
C PHE A 666 -10.71 7.41 5.50
N VAL A 667 -9.97 6.42 5.97
CA VAL A 667 -9.76 5.17 5.23
C VAL A 667 -11.04 4.36 5.17
N HIS A 668 -11.71 4.23 6.32
CA HIS A 668 -12.89 3.37 6.49
C HIS A 668 -14.22 4.10 6.20
N MET A 669 -14.22 5.04 5.22
CA MET A 669 -15.41 5.84 4.90
C MET A 669 -16.52 5.06 4.21
N GLU A 670 -16.17 4.11 3.34
CA GLU A 670 -17.10 3.35 2.51
C GLU A 670 -17.65 2.08 3.21
N GLY A 671 -17.20 1.82 4.43
CA GLY A 671 -17.64 0.67 5.23
C GLY A 671 -18.92 0.92 6.03
N GLU A 672 -19.18 0.03 6.97
CA GLU A 672 -20.36 0.03 7.85
C GLU A 672 -20.27 1.07 9.00
N LYS A 673 -19.50 2.16 8.81
CA LYS A 673 -19.22 3.18 9.83
C LYS A 673 -20.50 3.78 10.43
N PHE A 674 -21.50 4.10 9.59
CA PHE A 674 -22.76 4.68 10.06
C PHE A 674 -23.64 3.67 10.80
N GLU A 675 -23.67 2.43 10.37
CA GLU A 675 -24.40 1.35 11.03
C GLU A 675 -23.78 1.03 12.39
N ARG A 676 -22.46 0.98 12.48
CA ARG A 676 -21.74 0.84 13.75
C ARG A 676 -21.96 2.03 14.67
N LEU A 677 -21.95 3.25 14.13
CA LEU A 677 -22.28 4.47 14.88
C LEU A 677 -23.71 4.40 15.45
N MET A 678 -24.70 3.97 14.65
CA MET A 678 -26.07 3.78 15.10
C MET A 678 -26.19 2.69 16.16
N ALA A 679 -25.45 1.58 16.00
CA ALA A 679 -25.42 0.51 16.99
C ALA A 679 -24.85 0.98 18.33
N VAL A 680 -23.74 1.73 18.32
CA VAL A 680 -23.13 2.32 19.52
C VAL A 680 -24.07 3.33 20.17
N LEU A 681 -24.72 4.21 19.39
CA LEU A 681 -25.72 5.15 19.90
C LEU A 681 -26.89 4.45 20.56
N HIS A 682 -27.43 3.41 19.90
CA HIS A 682 -28.51 2.60 20.44
C HIS A 682 -28.12 1.93 21.77
N HIS A 683 -26.96 1.30 21.80
CA HIS A 683 -26.45 0.64 23.01
C HIS A 683 -26.23 1.64 24.16
N ASP A 684 -25.58 2.76 23.90
CA ASP A 684 -25.23 3.77 24.93
C ASP A 684 -26.47 4.50 25.49
N THR A 685 -27.51 4.70 24.68
CA THR A 685 -28.70 5.46 25.04
C THR A 685 -29.91 4.58 25.38
N ASP A 686 -29.81 3.27 25.16
CA ASP A 686 -30.92 2.31 25.22
C ASP A 686 -32.14 2.77 24.37
N GLN A 687 -31.86 3.39 23.20
CA GLN A 687 -32.90 3.94 22.32
C GLN A 687 -32.80 3.33 20.92
N ASP A 688 -33.86 2.68 20.47
CA ASP A 688 -33.96 2.29 19.06
C ASP A 688 -34.13 3.52 18.17
N LEU A 689 -33.11 3.83 17.37
CA LEU A 689 -33.10 5.02 16.50
C LEU A 689 -34.18 4.94 15.41
N SER A 690 -34.66 3.74 15.04
CA SER A 690 -35.73 3.56 14.06
C SER A 690 -37.07 4.03 14.58
N GLU A 691 -37.28 4.02 15.92
CA GLU A 691 -38.46 4.52 16.60
C GLU A 691 -38.38 6.01 16.97
N ARG A 692 -37.26 6.65 16.78
CA ARG A 692 -37.01 8.05 17.13
C ARG A 692 -37.27 8.96 15.93
N SER A 693 -38.57 9.26 15.65
CA SER A 693 -38.95 10.17 14.56
C SER A 693 -38.40 11.57 14.78
N THR A 694 -37.91 12.19 13.69
CA THR A 694 -37.45 13.57 13.68
C THR A 694 -38.39 14.53 12.97
N TYR A 695 -39.47 14.00 12.38
CA TYR A 695 -40.43 14.77 11.59
C TYR A 695 -41.86 14.31 11.93
N VAL A 696 -42.70 15.27 12.23
CA VAL A 696 -44.08 15.02 12.65
C VAL A 696 -45.02 15.85 11.79
N THR A 697 -46.12 15.26 11.38
CA THR A 697 -47.23 15.91 10.71
C THR A 697 -48.49 15.82 11.57
N ALA A 698 -49.29 16.86 11.60
CA ALA A 698 -50.55 16.82 12.32
C ALA A 698 -51.67 17.49 11.52
N LYS A 699 -52.84 16.91 11.62
CA LYS A 699 -54.11 17.48 11.14
C LYS A 699 -54.95 17.92 12.30
N ALA A 700 -55.49 19.11 12.24
CA ALA A 700 -56.28 19.68 13.28
C ALA A 700 -57.48 20.40 12.70
N THR A 701 -58.68 19.98 13.13
CA THR A 701 -59.95 20.58 12.73
C THR A 701 -60.57 21.34 13.89
N SER A 702 -60.94 22.60 13.63
CA SER A 702 -61.74 23.42 14.55
C SER A 702 -62.99 23.94 13.88
N THR A 703 -63.93 24.40 14.68
CA THR A 703 -65.18 24.98 14.19
C THR A 703 -65.38 26.39 14.70
N VAL A 704 -65.98 27.23 13.83
CA VAL A 704 -66.45 28.58 14.17
C VAL A 704 -67.94 28.73 13.75
N ASN A 705 -68.79 29.28 14.63
CA ASN A 705 -70.18 29.51 14.29
C ASN A 705 -70.28 30.74 13.39
N LEU A 706 -70.99 30.64 12.27
CA LEU A 706 -71.37 31.77 11.40
C LEU A 706 -72.55 32.51 12.01
N TRP A 707 -72.53 33.84 11.93
CA TRP A 707 -73.54 34.66 12.55
C TRP A 707 -74.64 35.06 11.61
N PHE A 708 -74.35 35.18 10.32
CA PHE A 708 -75.29 35.83 9.40
C PHE A 708 -75.73 34.96 8.23
N LEU A 709 -74.84 34.59 7.32
CA LEU A 709 -75.20 34.02 6.03
C LEU A 709 -74.39 32.77 5.67
N PRO A 710 -74.65 31.64 6.38
CA PRO A 710 -73.92 30.41 6.18
C PRO A 710 -73.97 29.90 4.72
N GLN A 711 -75.11 30.05 4.03
CA GLN A 711 -75.27 29.60 2.63
C GLN A 711 -74.41 30.40 1.66
N VAL A 712 -74.17 31.68 1.91
CA VAL A 712 -73.28 32.52 1.07
C VAL A 712 -71.82 32.12 1.28
N ILE A 713 -71.44 31.80 2.52
CA ILE A 713 -70.11 31.31 2.83
C ILE A 713 -69.89 29.89 2.22
N ASP A 714 -70.88 29.01 2.23
CA ASP A 714 -70.83 27.72 1.57
C ASP A 714 -70.63 27.84 0.05
N MET A 715 -71.35 28.80 -0.58
CA MET A 715 -71.16 29.10 -1.99
C MET A 715 -69.77 29.66 -2.31
N LEU A 716 -69.19 30.51 -1.43
CA LEU A 716 -67.81 31.01 -1.57
C LEU A 716 -66.78 29.88 -1.35
N GLY A 717 -67.04 28.91 -0.46
CA GLY A 717 -66.24 27.71 -0.29
C GLY A 717 -66.19 26.85 -1.55
N SER A 718 -67.28 26.75 -2.28
CA SER A 718 -67.31 25.99 -3.56
C SER A 718 -66.47 26.63 -4.67
N THR A 719 -66.15 27.94 -4.58
CA THR A 719 -65.26 28.66 -5.50
C THR A 719 -63.77 28.57 -5.08
N LYS A 720 -63.38 27.81 -4.03
CA LYS A 720 -62.03 27.78 -3.42
C LYS A 720 -61.52 29.12 -2.87
N ALA A 721 -62.43 30.12 -2.71
CA ALA A 721 -62.07 31.40 -2.08
C ALA A 721 -61.84 31.23 -0.54
N ILE A 722 -62.33 30.19 0.05
CA ILE A 722 -62.20 29.83 1.47
C ILE A 722 -61.98 28.31 1.56
N ASN A 723 -60.97 27.86 2.33
CA ASN A 723 -60.69 26.45 2.53
C ASN A 723 -61.42 25.95 3.80
N GLY A 724 -62.50 25.25 3.59
CA GLY A 724 -63.30 24.65 4.68
C GLY A 724 -64.64 24.18 4.20
N ARG A 725 -65.43 23.57 5.10
CA ARG A 725 -66.80 23.11 4.82
C ARG A 725 -67.79 23.73 5.78
N VAL A 726 -69.03 24.00 5.28
CA VAL A 726 -70.11 24.53 6.08
C VAL A 726 -71.14 23.42 6.39
N GLU A 727 -71.46 23.21 7.64
CA GLU A 727 -72.54 22.32 8.06
C GLU A 727 -73.51 23.06 8.95
N GLY A 728 -74.67 23.39 8.42
CA GLY A 728 -75.64 24.23 9.11
C GLY A 728 -75.11 25.66 9.31
N ASN A 729 -74.93 26.11 10.54
CA ASN A 729 -74.36 27.38 10.90
C ASN A 729 -72.90 27.32 11.33
N THR A 730 -72.25 26.19 11.12
CA THR A 730 -70.90 25.94 11.57
C THR A 730 -69.94 25.82 10.38
N PHE A 731 -68.85 26.59 10.41
CA PHE A 731 -67.79 26.48 9.46
C PHE A 731 -66.63 25.63 10.08
N TYR A 732 -66.20 24.59 9.36
CA TYR A 732 -65.13 23.67 9.74
C TYR A 732 -63.85 24.12 9.08
N ILE A 733 -62.81 24.30 9.89
CA ILE A 733 -61.45 24.74 9.48
C ILE A 733 -60.50 23.58 9.68
N GLU A 734 -60.01 23.05 8.59
CA GLU A 734 -58.98 22.01 8.62
C GLU A 734 -57.61 22.60 8.33
N LYS A 735 -56.64 22.34 9.17
CA LYS A 735 -55.25 22.74 9.00
C LYS A 735 -54.31 21.53 9.14
N GLU A 736 -53.41 21.46 8.19
CA GLU A 736 -52.30 20.49 8.26
C GLU A 736 -51.04 21.30 8.58
N VAL A 737 -50.28 20.85 9.58
CA VAL A 737 -49.05 21.45 10.05
C VAL A 737 -47.98 20.37 10.17
N HIS A 738 -46.73 20.76 9.94
CA HIS A 738 -45.57 19.91 10.05
C HIS A 738 -44.43 20.62 10.75
N ALA A 739 -43.60 19.83 11.45
CA ALA A 739 -42.37 20.33 12.07
C ALA A 739 -41.34 19.24 12.21
N SER A 740 -40.10 19.63 12.33
CA SER A 740 -38.89 18.77 12.51
C SER A 740 -37.95 19.38 13.52
N TYR A 741 -37.07 18.56 14.03
CA TYR A 741 -35.91 19.01 14.78
C TYR A 741 -34.87 19.62 13.85
#